data_73eb2e857d5d9268fb3bb779a71e3618
#
_entry.id   73eb2e857d5d9268fb3bb779a71e3618
#
_cell.length_a   1.000
_cell.length_b   1.000
_cell.length_c   1.000
_cell.angle_alpha   90.00
_cell.angle_beta   90.00
_cell.angle_gamma   90.00
#
_symmetry.space_group_name_H-M   'P 1'
#
loop_
_entity.id
_entity.type
_entity.pdbx_description
1 polymer ?
#
loop_
_entity_poly.entity_id
_entity_poly.type
_entity_poly.pdbx_seq_one_letter_code
_entity_poly.pdbx_strand_id
1 'polypeptide(L)'
;MGKRILSVLLAIVLLVTMEGAGLFGIEDAGASQQYGQGVQNLMEQPAQEGLTGTEDLSEEQPGDEPSQEELPETEDPSEGESGDEPPQEELPETEDPSEGEPGDEPPQEDPTVQYTIYFNLAGGTTSEGGTIFSIQVPAGQLPDTSAVIVPVKKGYLFKGWMDGTGAYYNFDQPVTKDIALLAAWNPITYRVQFDLNGGKGHQPPEQIFTYGKEEILPFNMAHKSGYVFYGWKQKGVGIYQEGAYVRNLADQEGAVVKLKAVWRRGNYKVSFNANGGTGTMDEQVFTCGEAKKLSKNKYSRKGYTFIGWNTRKDGKGQSFTENQKVDSLCKEDGEVFELYAMWKGNPYRVIYDGNGAQSGTVKTSKHVYGVESKLNANHFKRKGFTFAGWNTRKDGKGKTYTDQSKVKTLTTKYNGTVTLYAKWKATQYSISYELRGGKLSKSAKNTFNINTKTFSLPYPSRSGYDFDGWYQDKKFKKRVVEIKAGTTGNRKVYAKWVKCNNSPKKNSAKLTACKANGTEKVKVTATVKKRVVSDDGCYYLVYVNPSNKVPYKMVKKLYKKKKLSFNLKMKENTGYVTSMFGIAVKKKGKYKLISSPSFVKNPEKAAKNKSKYKPGKTKKGIQFSNSMEELKSCGAKNTFLNVTVSMVFGNPTVPYEYNGKVYNFNSMDTYRDIVSKCNKLGINMTFQVMLDWYDGQTDMIATRARRAGAAPYYTWNISNNSAREKMEAMFCYLGQIFGRKSCYVSNWVLGNEINNPVGWNYRGSLSKASYFKTYAHVFRALYYAVRSQYSNAHIFICTDNYWNAAVAGGFSTKDTINTFTKSLNKVQKGLKWNLAYHAYSYPLTYTKFWDGYGITNKSDTPYVTMKNLNVMTNYIKKKYGSSVRIILSEQGYSSHWGQANQAAALAGSYYIAACNPMIDAFIIRSYQDHPEEVAQGLSMGILGKEAFTVFQNMDTVQFYRYTKPYLRIIGIKSWKKLIPSYKKSRIYKMYRKN
;
A
#
# COMPACT_ATOMS: atom_id res chain seq x y z
N MET A 1 -8.92 -10.31 20.05
CA MET A 1 -8.50 -11.47 19.24
C MET A 1 -9.19 -11.53 17.88
N GLY A 2 -10.51 -11.45 17.78
CA GLY A 2 -11.23 -11.54 16.49
C GLY A 2 -10.90 -10.48 15.43
N LYS A 3 -10.46 -9.27 15.80
CA LYS A 3 -10.15 -8.20 14.82
C LYS A 3 -8.79 -8.33 14.10
N ARG A 4 -7.80 -9.03 14.68
CA ARG A 4 -6.49 -9.24 14.02
C ARG A 4 -6.50 -10.43 13.05
N ILE A 5 -7.26 -11.44 13.37
CA ILE A 5 -7.47 -12.61 12.46
C ILE A 5 -8.30 -12.16 11.24
N LEU A 6 -9.29 -11.29 11.43
CA LEU A 6 -10.09 -10.76 10.33
C LEU A 6 -9.27 -9.88 9.38
N SER A 7 -8.27 -9.14 9.86
CA SER A 7 -7.42 -8.28 9.00
C SER A 7 -6.46 -9.09 8.12
N VAL A 8 -5.93 -10.21 8.61
CA VAL A 8 -5.06 -11.11 7.82
C VAL A 8 -5.88 -11.93 6.83
N LEU A 9 -7.04 -12.44 7.26
CA LEU A 9 -8.00 -13.11 6.38
C LEU A 9 -8.59 -12.17 5.33
N LEU A 10 -8.86 -10.90 5.68
CA LEU A 10 -9.36 -9.91 4.72
C LEU A 10 -8.29 -9.52 3.69
N ALA A 11 -7.02 -9.49 4.07
CA ALA A 11 -5.92 -9.25 3.13
C ALA A 11 -5.72 -10.46 2.17
N ILE A 12 -5.91 -11.67 2.65
CA ILE A 12 -5.86 -12.90 1.85
C ILE A 12 -7.10 -13.01 0.96
N VAL A 13 -8.29 -12.73 1.48
CA VAL A 13 -9.55 -12.75 0.74
C VAL A 13 -9.59 -11.62 -0.30
N LEU A 14 -9.07 -10.42 -0.01
CA LEU A 14 -9.00 -9.33 -0.99
C LEU A 14 -7.96 -9.59 -2.10
N LEU A 15 -6.92 -10.35 -1.86
CA LEU A 15 -6.01 -10.82 -2.91
C LEU A 15 -6.65 -11.88 -3.82
N VAL A 16 -7.55 -12.70 -3.28
CA VAL A 16 -8.26 -13.78 -4.01
C VAL A 16 -9.56 -13.29 -4.66
N THR A 17 -10.32 -12.39 -4.01
CA THR A 17 -11.62 -11.93 -4.53
C THR A 17 -11.54 -10.87 -5.62
N MET A 18 -10.39 -10.28 -5.90
CA MET A 18 -10.23 -9.30 -6.98
C MET A 18 -10.04 -9.91 -8.37
N GLU A 19 -10.02 -11.23 -8.49
CA GLU A 19 -9.98 -11.93 -9.79
C GLU A 19 -11.34 -12.48 -10.23
N GLY A 20 -12.37 -12.43 -9.39
CA GLY A 20 -13.65 -13.11 -9.57
C GLY A 20 -14.85 -12.31 -10.03
N ALA A 21 -14.70 -11.15 -10.66
CA ALA A 21 -15.86 -10.43 -11.19
C ALA A 21 -15.86 -10.42 -12.73
N GLY A 22 -16.29 -11.50 -13.32
CA GLY A 22 -16.54 -11.51 -14.74
C GLY A 22 -16.69 -12.87 -15.41
N LEU A 23 -17.62 -13.71 -14.95
CA LEU A 23 -18.13 -14.77 -15.84
C LEU A 23 -19.52 -15.20 -15.37
N PHE A 24 -20.50 -14.84 -16.15
CA PHE A 24 -21.85 -15.46 -16.12
C PHE A 24 -21.79 -16.81 -16.79
N GLY A 25 -22.53 -17.78 -16.18
CA GLY A 25 -22.56 -19.15 -16.56
C GLY A 25 -23.06 -19.43 -17.98
N ILE A 26 -22.58 -20.53 -18.50
CA ILE A 26 -23.27 -21.39 -19.47
C ILE A 26 -22.90 -22.81 -19.10
N GLU A 27 -23.91 -23.65 -18.97
CA GLU A 27 -23.83 -25.08 -18.81
C GLU A 27 -23.26 -25.76 -20.05
N ASP A 28 -22.44 -26.76 -19.78
CA ASP A 28 -22.19 -28.01 -20.51
C ASP A 28 -21.91 -28.05 -22.02
N ALA A 29 -20.81 -28.66 -22.32
CA ALA A 29 -20.41 -29.51 -23.43
C ALA A 29 -19.24 -29.02 -24.29
N GLY A 30 -18.15 -29.76 -24.11
CA GLY A 30 -17.16 -30.14 -25.11
C GLY A 30 -16.59 -29.07 -26.05
N ALA A 31 -15.33 -28.79 -25.88
CA ALA A 31 -14.40 -28.59 -26.96
C ALA A 31 -13.36 -27.49 -26.75
N SER A 32 -12.17 -27.88 -26.83
CA SER A 32 -10.91 -27.13 -26.70
C SER A 32 -10.62 -26.14 -27.86
N GLN A 33 -11.62 -25.61 -28.56
CA GLN A 33 -11.39 -24.74 -29.73
C GLN A 33 -12.05 -23.35 -29.69
N GLN A 34 -12.79 -22.98 -28.66
CA GLN A 34 -13.63 -21.76 -28.70
C GLN A 34 -13.15 -20.53 -27.93
N TYR A 35 -12.03 -20.56 -27.21
CA TYR A 35 -11.58 -19.38 -26.43
C TYR A 35 -10.91 -18.26 -27.23
N GLY A 36 -10.68 -18.47 -28.53
CA GLY A 36 -10.27 -17.40 -29.46
C GLY A 36 -11.44 -16.67 -30.11
N GLN A 37 -12.65 -17.26 -30.13
CA GLN A 37 -13.81 -16.72 -30.82
C GLN A 37 -14.89 -16.12 -29.92
N GLY A 38 -14.92 -16.47 -28.63
CA GLY A 38 -15.94 -16.00 -27.68
C GLY A 38 -15.93 -14.48 -27.39
N VAL A 39 -14.86 -13.78 -27.70
CA VAL A 39 -14.79 -12.32 -27.63
C VAL A 39 -15.17 -11.65 -28.97
N GLN A 40 -15.20 -12.40 -30.07
CA GLN A 40 -15.62 -11.90 -31.38
C GLN A 40 -17.13 -11.94 -31.60
N ASN A 41 -17.88 -12.83 -30.94
CA ASN A 41 -19.32 -13.02 -31.23
C ASN A 41 -20.28 -12.12 -30.42
N LEU A 42 -19.80 -11.14 -29.68
CA LEU A 42 -20.66 -10.16 -28.98
C LEU A 42 -20.79 -8.80 -29.70
N MET A 43 -20.36 -8.69 -30.95
CA MET A 43 -20.41 -7.42 -31.70
C MET A 43 -20.92 -7.54 -33.14
N GLU A 44 -21.77 -8.50 -33.47
CA GLU A 44 -22.50 -8.46 -34.72
C GLU A 44 -24.01 -8.61 -34.48
N GLN A 45 -24.68 -7.49 -34.28
CA GLN A 45 -26.02 -7.23 -34.88
C GLN A 45 -26.25 -5.72 -35.06
N PRO A 46 -26.84 -5.29 -36.16
CA PRO A 46 -26.85 -3.90 -36.58
C PRO A 46 -28.03 -3.11 -36.04
N ALA A 47 -27.81 -1.82 -35.97
CA ALA A 47 -28.80 -0.80 -35.66
C ALA A 47 -29.93 -0.81 -36.70
N GLN A 48 -31.17 -0.74 -36.29
CA GLN A 48 -32.23 -0.13 -37.04
C GLN A 48 -32.81 1.07 -36.29
N GLU A 49 -32.95 2.13 -37.06
CA GLU A 49 -33.47 3.44 -36.73
C GLU A 49 -34.98 3.42 -36.44
N GLY A 50 -35.44 4.37 -35.68
CA GLY A 50 -36.86 4.71 -35.58
C GLY A 50 -37.18 5.72 -34.50
N LEU A 51 -36.93 6.94 -34.74
CA LEU A 51 -37.76 8.17 -34.65
C LEU A 51 -38.82 8.33 -33.56
N THR A 52 -38.67 9.46 -32.88
CA THR A 52 -39.66 10.48 -32.43
C THR A 52 -40.49 10.25 -31.18
N GLY A 53 -40.53 11.30 -30.39
CA GLY A 53 -41.61 11.65 -29.47
C GLY A 53 -41.16 12.40 -28.22
N THR A 54 -41.36 13.68 -28.31
CA THR A 54 -41.25 14.74 -27.31
C THR A 54 -42.27 14.65 -26.17
N GLU A 55 -41.98 15.47 -25.13
CA GLU A 55 -42.87 16.06 -24.12
C GLU A 55 -42.73 15.39 -22.73
N ASP A 56 -42.23 16.06 -21.80
CA ASP A 56 -42.37 17.27 -21.00
C ASP A 56 -43.35 17.11 -19.84
N LEU A 57 -42.94 17.65 -18.70
CA LEU A 57 -43.64 18.14 -17.50
C LEU A 57 -43.90 17.24 -16.30
N SER A 58 -43.29 17.68 -15.28
CA SER A 58 -43.76 18.20 -13.92
C SER A 58 -43.78 17.26 -12.76
N GLU A 59 -43.01 17.70 -11.79
CA GLU A 59 -43.26 17.95 -10.36
C GLU A 59 -44.35 17.15 -9.65
N GLU A 60 -44.02 16.48 -8.56
CA GLU A 60 -44.42 16.84 -7.17
C GLU A 60 -43.96 15.77 -6.15
N GLN A 61 -43.40 16.23 -5.11
CA GLN A 61 -43.32 15.60 -3.77
C GLN A 61 -44.51 16.09 -2.92
N PRO A 62 -44.76 15.70 -1.66
CA PRO A 62 -44.18 14.67 -0.79
C PRO A 62 -45.27 13.90 0.05
N GLY A 63 -44.86 13.08 0.98
CA GLY A 63 -45.75 12.79 2.17
C GLY A 63 -45.58 11.40 2.78
N ASP A 64 -45.03 11.43 3.98
CA ASP A 64 -45.36 10.76 5.23
C ASP A 64 -45.17 9.24 5.43
N GLU A 65 -44.29 8.95 6.40
CA GLU A 65 -44.39 7.85 7.36
C GLU A 65 -45.72 7.87 8.14
N PRO A 66 -46.21 6.78 8.83
CA PRO A 66 -45.52 6.23 9.97
C PRO A 66 -45.76 4.74 10.38
N SER A 67 -45.00 4.33 11.39
CA SER A 67 -45.28 3.50 12.57
C SER A 67 -45.36 1.96 12.44
N GLN A 68 -44.44 1.33 13.13
CA GLN A 68 -44.45 0.45 14.32
C GLN A 68 -45.61 -0.57 14.40
N GLU A 69 -45.23 -1.83 14.66
CA GLU A 69 -45.66 -2.72 15.74
C GLU A 69 -45.00 -4.10 15.54
N GLU A 70 -44.17 -4.47 16.44
CA GLU A 70 -44.23 -5.36 17.62
C GLU A 70 -44.28 -6.86 17.35
N LEU A 71 -43.33 -7.47 18.02
CA LEU A 71 -43.14 -8.91 18.31
C LEU A 71 -44.37 -9.57 18.97
N PRO A 72 -44.46 -10.91 19.01
CA PRO A 72 -44.10 -11.55 20.27
C PRO A 72 -43.26 -12.84 20.18
N GLU A 73 -42.60 -13.03 21.29
CA GLU A 73 -41.83 -14.18 21.78
C GLU A 73 -42.70 -15.43 22.05
N THR A 74 -41.93 -16.45 22.41
CA THR A 74 -42.20 -17.67 23.21
C THR A 74 -42.26 -18.94 22.35
N GLU A 75 -41.76 -20.11 22.72
CA GLU A 75 -41.15 -20.67 23.93
C GLU A 75 -40.43 -21.98 23.52
N ASP A 76 -39.36 -22.27 24.23
CA ASP A 76 -38.81 -23.61 24.39
C ASP A 76 -39.73 -24.42 25.34
N PRO A 77 -39.85 -25.74 25.30
CA PRO A 77 -39.01 -26.55 26.13
C PRO A 77 -38.73 -28.04 25.71
N SER A 78 -37.56 -28.47 26.13
CA SER A 78 -37.22 -29.69 26.89
C SER A 78 -37.45 -31.10 26.34
N GLU A 79 -36.35 -31.84 26.47
CA GLU A 79 -36.20 -33.19 27.05
C GLU A 79 -36.73 -34.45 26.35
N GLY A 80 -35.83 -35.40 26.33
CA GLY A 80 -36.12 -36.83 26.30
C GLY A 80 -35.17 -37.68 25.50
N GLU A 81 -34.13 -38.09 26.11
CA GLU A 81 -33.63 -39.40 26.53
C GLU A 81 -33.74 -40.60 25.57
N SER A 82 -32.55 -41.27 25.57
CA SER A 82 -32.34 -42.75 25.51
C SER A 82 -32.49 -43.36 24.13
N GLY A 83 -31.47 -44.03 23.67
CA GLY A 83 -30.92 -45.32 24.13
C GLY A 83 -31.13 -46.32 23.03
N ASP A 84 -30.08 -46.89 22.60
CA ASP A 84 -29.86 -48.36 22.44
C ASP A 84 -28.93 -48.65 21.26
N GLU A 85 -27.78 -49.16 21.59
CA GLU A 85 -27.07 -50.22 20.89
C GLU A 85 -27.80 -51.54 21.15
N PRO A 86 -27.44 -52.62 20.59
CA PRO A 86 -26.78 -53.14 19.39
C PRO A 86 -27.67 -54.15 18.61
N PRO A 87 -27.28 -55.08 17.78
CA PRO A 87 -26.29 -56.13 18.06
C PRO A 87 -25.40 -56.58 16.87
N GLN A 88 -24.35 -57.26 17.23
CA GLN A 88 -23.56 -58.21 16.46
C GLN A 88 -24.38 -59.42 16.06
N GLU A 89 -24.07 -59.99 14.89
CA GLU A 89 -24.20 -61.44 14.58
C GLU A 89 -23.14 -61.72 13.51
N GLU A 90 -22.12 -62.37 13.84
CA GLU A 90 -21.84 -63.84 13.87
C GLU A 90 -21.83 -64.49 12.48
N LEU A 91 -20.68 -65.07 12.27
CA LEU A 91 -20.32 -66.05 11.23
C LEU A 91 -21.18 -67.28 11.33
N PRO A 92 -21.29 -68.11 10.28
CA PRO A 92 -21.00 -69.48 10.51
C PRO A 92 -19.93 -70.11 9.59
N GLU A 93 -19.22 -70.97 10.23
CA GLU A 93 -18.25 -71.89 9.74
C GLU A 93 -18.86 -73.03 8.89
N THR A 94 -17.92 -73.72 8.23
CA THR A 94 -17.88 -75.17 7.83
C THR A 94 -18.74 -75.60 6.66
N GLU A 95 -18.19 -76.28 5.72
CA GLU A 95 -17.74 -77.72 5.74
C GLU A 95 -16.99 -78.10 4.47
N ASP A 96 -15.96 -78.83 4.70
CA ASP A 96 -15.29 -79.72 3.74
C ASP A 96 -16.16 -80.99 3.67
N PRO A 97 -16.21 -81.87 2.73
CA PRO A 97 -15.09 -82.73 2.36
C PRO A 97 -15.04 -83.34 0.88
N SER A 98 -13.94 -83.92 0.67
CA SER A 98 -13.64 -85.19 0.03
C SER A 98 -13.45 -85.26 -1.50
N GLU A 99 -12.28 -85.72 -1.75
CA GLU A 99 -11.82 -86.86 -2.52
C GLU A 99 -12.13 -86.94 -4.01
N GLY A 100 -11.05 -87.08 -4.68
CA GLY A 100 -11.00 -87.73 -6.02
C GLY A 100 -9.65 -87.47 -6.72
N GLU A 101 -8.77 -88.42 -6.42
CA GLU A 101 -7.56 -88.68 -7.20
C GLU A 101 -7.93 -89.32 -8.62
N PRO A 102 -6.98 -89.54 -9.52
CA PRO A 102 -5.59 -89.13 -9.74
C PRO A 102 -5.23 -88.83 -11.22
N GLY A 103 -4.09 -88.29 -11.37
CA GLY A 103 -3.27 -88.55 -12.55
C GLY A 103 -3.14 -87.54 -13.62
N ASP A 104 -2.00 -86.92 -13.61
CA ASP A 104 -1.03 -86.97 -14.65
C ASP A 104 0.24 -86.17 -14.23
N GLU A 105 1.32 -86.88 -14.19
CA GLU A 105 2.65 -86.26 -14.00
C GLU A 105 2.93 -85.22 -15.07
N PRO A 106 3.40 -84.07 -14.69
CA PRO A 106 3.99 -83.15 -15.69
C PRO A 106 5.39 -83.68 -16.09
N PRO A 107 5.82 -83.47 -17.32
CA PRO A 107 7.14 -83.88 -17.81
C PRO A 107 8.23 -83.22 -16.98
N GLN A 108 9.20 -83.98 -16.58
CA GLN A 108 10.48 -83.60 -16.00
C GLN A 108 11.14 -82.61 -16.97
N GLU A 109 11.22 -81.38 -16.50
CA GLU A 109 12.02 -80.30 -17.16
C GLU A 109 13.53 -80.53 -16.89
N ASP A 110 14.33 -80.36 -17.90
CA ASP A 110 15.79 -80.44 -17.93
C ASP A 110 16.39 -79.51 -16.80
N PRO A 111 17.24 -80.03 -15.92
CA PRO A 111 17.79 -79.27 -14.79
C PRO A 111 18.82 -78.18 -15.18
N THR A 112 18.97 -77.86 -16.42
CA THR A 112 19.93 -76.83 -16.93
C THR A 112 19.28 -75.55 -17.22
N VAL A 113 17.93 -75.41 -17.23
CA VAL A 113 17.26 -74.12 -17.50
C VAL A 113 17.04 -73.41 -16.20
N GLN A 114 17.52 -72.19 -16.11
CA GLN A 114 17.27 -71.27 -14.97
C GLN A 114 16.49 -70.09 -15.45
N TYR A 115 15.53 -69.69 -14.65
CA TYR A 115 14.77 -68.44 -14.83
C TYR A 115 15.22 -67.41 -13.81
N THR A 116 15.06 -66.16 -14.20
CA THR A 116 15.48 -65.04 -13.37
C THR A 116 14.26 -64.32 -12.82
N ILE A 117 14.23 -64.10 -11.50
CA ILE A 117 13.29 -63.19 -10.89
C ILE A 117 14.00 -61.87 -10.67
N TYR A 118 13.54 -60.83 -11.34
CA TYR A 118 14.05 -59.46 -11.24
C TYR A 118 13.24 -58.66 -10.24
N PHE A 119 13.89 -58.03 -9.31
CA PHE A 119 13.24 -57.23 -8.27
C PHE A 119 13.53 -55.74 -8.46
N ASN A 120 12.53 -54.95 -8.76
CA ASN A 120 12.60 -53.53 -8.84
C ASN A 120 12.10 -52.93 -7.51
N LEU A 121 12.92 -52.18 -6.83
CA LEU A 121 12.65 -51.68 -5.50
C LEU A 121 11.77 -50.44 -5.47
N ALA A 122 11.29 -49.94 -6.61
CA ALA A 122 10.34 -48.85 -6.68
C ALA A 122 10.75 -47.60 -5.84
N GLY A 123 12.02 -47.22 -5.95
CA GLY A 123 12.60 -46.12 -5.18
C GLY A 123 12.98 -46.44 -3.75
N GLY A 124 12.98 -47.72 -3.36
CA GLY A 124 13.66 -48.21 -2.18
C GLY A 124 15.09 -48.65 -2.48
N THR A 125 15.81 -49.12 -1.49
CA THR A 125 17.18 -49.62 -1.61
C THR A 125 17.33 -50.93 -0.84
N THR A 126 18.26 -51.80 -1.26
CA THR A 126 18.74 -52.90 -0.42
C THR A 126 19.56 -52.35 0.77
N SER A 127 19.88 -53.21 1.71
CA SER A 127 20.78 -52.84 2.84
C SER A 127 22.15 -52.35 2.37
N GLU A 128 22.59 -52.75 1.17
CA GLU A 128 23.89 -52.34 0.56
C GLU A 128 23.73 -51.16 -0.44
N GLY A 129 22.52 -50.58 -0.57
CA GLY A 129 22.28 -49.39 -1.41
C GLY A 129 21.90 -49.72 -2.87
N GLY A 130 21.71 -50.98 -3.24
CA GLY A 130 21.23 -51.36 -4.56
C GLY A 130 19.76 -50.96 -4.78
N THR A 131 19.41 -50.68 -6.05
CA THR A 131 18.03 -50.30 -6.44
C THR A 131 17.26 -51.36 -7.20
N ILE A 132 17.95 -52.40 -7.61
CA ILE A 132 17.44 -53.60 -8.25
C ILE A 132 18.30 -54.78 -7.84
N PHE A 133 17.75 -55.99 -7.78
CA PHE A 133 18.46 -57.23 -7.65
C PHE A 133 17.69 -58.32 -8.35
N SER A 134 18.34 -59.48 -8.54
CA SER A 134 17.72 -60.64 -9.16
C SER A 134 18.19 -61.93 -8.51
N ILE A 135 17.39 -62.97 -8.60
CA ILE A 135 17.69 -64.33 -8.18
C ILE A 135 17.48 -65.26 -9.37
N GLN A 136 18.36 -66.25 -9.46
CA GLN A 136 18.25 -67.33 -10.46
C GLN A 136 17.54 -68.52 -9.82
N VAL A 137 16.56 -69.09 -10.52
CA VAL A 137 15.76 -70.23 -10.03
C VAL A 137 15.77 -71.31 -11.12
N PRO A 138 16.18 -72.53 -10.83
CA PRO A 138 16.05 -73.59 -11.82
C PRO A 138 14.62 -73.79 -12.27
N ALA A 139 14.39 -74.11 -13.52
CA ALA A 139 13.04 -74.28 -14.06
C ALA A 139 12.25 -75.34 -13.28
N GLY A 140 11.04 -74.92 -12.96
CA GLY A 140 10.14 -75.77 -12.19
C GLY A 140 10.43 -75.87 -10.70
N GLN A 141 11.40 -75.18 -10.15
CA GLN A 141 11.71 -75.16 -8.72
C GLN A 141 11.11 -73.89 -8.04
N LEU A 142 10.90 -74.00 -6.76
CA LEU A 142 10.50 -72.86 -5.93
C LEU A 142 11.70 -71.90 -5.79
N PRO A 143 11.44 -70.63 -5.81
CA PRO A 143 12.51 -69.64 -5.51
C PRO A 143 12.97 -69.78 -4.05
N ASP A 144 14.28 -69.70 -3.86
CA ASP A 144 14.83 -69.59 -2.50
C ASP A 144 14.44 -68.26 -1.88
N THR A 145 13.45 -68.30 -1.00
CA THR A 145 12.95 -67.08 -0.35
C THR A 145 13.93 -66.48 0.61
N SER A 146 14.99 -67.21 1.04
CA SER A 146 16.07 -66.68 1.87
C SER A 146 16.97 -65.71 1.08
N ALA A 147 16.99 -65.82 -0.23
CA ALA A 147 17.70 -64.90 -1.15
C ALA A 147 16.90 -63.65 -1.50
N VAL A 148 15.62 -63.60 -1.14
CA VAL A 148 14.75 -62.42 -1.42
C VAL A 148 14.97 -61.32 -0.38
N ILE A 149 15.65 -60.30 -0.80
CA ILE A 149 16.00 -59.14 0.06
C ILE A 149 14.75 -58.30 0.33
N VAL A 150 14.47 -57.99 1.57
CA VAL A 150 13.46 -57.01 1.95
C VAL A 150 14.05 -55.60 1.78
N PRO A 151 13.58 -54.82 0.85
CA PRO A 151 14.14 -53.51 0.62
C PRO A 151 13.69 -52.51 1.68
N VAL A 152 14.42 -51.41 1.79
CA VAL A 152 14.08 -50.29 2.68
C VAL A 152 13.82 -49.04 1.89
N LYS A 153 12.86 -48.25 2.33
CA LYS A 153 12.56 -46.95 1.77
C LYS A 153 12.22 -45.99 2.89
N LYS A 154 13.01 -44.94 2.97
CA LYS A 154 12.83 -43.95 4.05
C LYS A 154 11.41 -43.39 4.08
N GLY A 155 10.74 -43.56 5.23
CA GLY A 155 9.39 -43.07 5.42
C GLY A 155 8.31 -43.95 4.80
N TYR A 156 8.63 -45.15 4.42
CA TYR A 156 7.68 -46.11 3.86
C TYR A 156 7.92 -47.50 4.42
N LEU A 157 6.85 -48.27 4.57
CA LEU A 157 6.85 -49.67 4.93
C LEU A 157 6.76 -50.50 3.66
N PHE A 158 7.66 -51.46 3.57
CA PHE A 158 7.58 -52.45 2.51
C PHE A 158 6.37 -53.35 2.72
N LYS A 159 5.58 -53.55 1.69
CA LYS A 159 4.33 -54.29 1.79
C LYS A 159 4.42 -55.64 1.10
N GLY A 160 5.34 -55.78 0.22
CA GLY A 160 5.49 -57.02 -0.52
C GLY A 160 5.92 -56.82 -1.97
N TRP A 161 6.10 -57.86 -2.67
CA TRP A 161 6.45 -57.86 -4.07
C TRP A 161 5.23 -58.09 -4.95
N MET A 162 5.00 -57.23 -5.92
CA MET A 162 3.92 -57.29 -6.88
C MET A 162 4.45 -57.71 -8.25
N ASP A 163 3.71 -58.51 -8.96
CA ASP A 163 3.97 -58.89 -10.34
C ASP A 163 3.47 -57.84 -11.35
N GLY A 164 3.64 -58.12 -12.64
CA GLY A 164 3.23 -57.24 -13.72
C GLY A 164 1.71 -57.04 -13.83
N THR A 165 0.90 -57.79 -13.11
CA THR A 165 -0.57 -57.62 -13.05
C THR A 165 -1.00 -56.74 -11.88
N GLY A 166 -0.09 -56.38 -10.96
CA GLY A 166 -0.36 -55.63 -9.76
C GLY A 166 -0.81 -56.48 -8.56
N ALA A 167 -0.78 -57.80 -8.68
CA ALA A 167 -1.03 -58.71 -7.57
C ALA A 167 0.25 -58.99 -6.77
N TYR A 168 0.11 -59.31 -5.47
CA TYR A 168 1.26 -59.74 -4.68
C TYR A 168 1.73 -61.12 -5.15
N TYR A 169 3.01 -61.19 -5.45
CA TYR A 169 3.63 -62.40 -5.94
C TYR A 169 3.71 -63.48 -4.85
N ASN A 170 3.19 -64.66 -5.15
CA ASN A 170 3.30 -65.84 -4.29
C ASN A 170 4.58 -66.63 -4.61
N PHE A 171 5.50 -66.66 -3.67
CA PHE A 171 6.78 -67.36 -3.81
C PHE A 171 6.69 -68.86 -3.63
N ASP A 172 5.52 -69.40 -3.24
CA ASP A 172 5.30 -70.82 -3.09
C ASP A 172 4.90 -71.51 -4.41
N GLN A 173 5.19 -70.86 -5.53
CA GLN A 173 4.91 -71.45 -6.86
C GLN A 173 6.21 -71.65 -7.65
N PRO A 174 6.33 -72.78 -8.39
CA PRO A 174 7.50 -73.03 -9.23
C PRO A 174 7.68 -71.98 -10.30
N VAL A 175 8.93 -71.55 -10.54
CA VAL A 175 9.25 -70.56 -11.53
C VAL A 175 9.38 -71.23 -12.90
N THR A 176 8.53 -70.83 -13.84
CA THR A 176 8.46 -71.39 -15.21
C THR A 176 8.83 -70.40 -16.31
N LYS A 177 9.21 -69.19 -15.95
CA LYS A 177 9.65 -68.10 -16.84
C LYS A 177 10.31 -66.98 -16.05
N ASP A 178 10.99 -66.11 -16.72
CA ASP A 178 11.50 -64.89 -16.11
C ASP A 178 10.38 -64.03 -15.58
N ILE A 179 10.57 -63.46 -14.40
CA ILE A 179 9.56 -62.71 -13.66
C ILE A 179 10.15 -61.38 -13.21
N ALA A 180 9.41 -60.30 -13.41
CA ALA A 180 9.77 -59.01 -12.89
C ALA A 180 8.79 -58.59 -11.77
N LEU A 181 9.35 -58.34 -10.62
CA LEU A 181 8.60 -57.95 -9.43
C LEU A 181 8.89 -56.51 -9.02
N LEU A 182 7.85 -55.81 -8.59
CA LEU A 182 7.92 -54.44 -8.15
C LEU A 182 7.62 -54.33 -6.65
N ALA A 183 8.44 -53.64 -5.91
CA ALA A 183 8.21 -53.43 -4.50
C ALA A 183 7.01 -52.51 -4.25
N ALA A 184 6.09 -52.99 -3.47
CA ALA A 184 4.94 -52.20 -2.99
C ALA A 184 5.29 -51.47 -1.69
N TRP A 185 4.90 -50.22 -1.59
CA TRP A 185 5.22 -49.36 -0.46
C TRP A 185 4.01 -48.70 0.10
N ASN A 186 3.87 -48.69 1.41
CA ASN A 186 2.94 -47.83 2.12
C ASN A 186 3.71 -46.68 2.80
N PRO A 187 3.28 -45.47 2.66
CA PRO A 187 3.86 -44.39 3.46
C PRO A 187 3.57 -44.67 4.93
N ILE A 188 4.57 -44.48 5.75
CA ILE A 188 4.40 -44.57 7.21
C ILE A 188 3.46 -43.49 7.73
N THR A 189 2.89 -43.78 8.87
CA THR A 189 2.14 -42.80 9.66
C THR A 189 2.85 -42.57 10.98
N TYR A 190 2.79 -41.33 11.44
CA TYR A 190 3.36 -40.91 12.72
C TYR A 190 2.40 -39.95 13.43
N ARG A 191 2.51 -39.93 14.72
CA ARG A 191 1.63 -39.09 15.57
C ARG A 191 2.32 -37.81 15.97
N VAL A 192 1.57 -36.74 15.94
CA VAL A 192 2.04 -35.42 16.40
C VAL A 192 1.26 -35.01 17.64
N GLN A 193 1.97 -34.90 18.74
CA GLN A 193 1.45 -34.49 20.04
C GLN A 193 1.85 -33.06 20.35
N PHE A 194 0.96 -32.35 20.98
CA PHE A 194 1.13 -30.96 21.32
C PHE A 194 1.24 -30.80 22.84
N ASP A 195 2.29 -30.16 23.31
CA ASP A 195 2.51 -29.80 24.70
C ASP A 195 2.35 -28.28 24.84
N LEU A 196 1.38 -27.86 25.60
CA LEU A 196 1.10 -26.44 25.82
C LEU A 196 2.18 -25.72 26.65
N ASN A 197 3.15 -26.44 27.19
CA ASN A 197 4.30 -25.89 27.92
C ASN A 197 3.90 -24.85 28.99
N GLY A 198 2.94 -25.25 29.83
CA GLY A 198 2.41 -24.41 30.88
C GLY A 198 1.36 -23.39 30.43
N GLY A 199 0.90 -23.43 29.18
CA GLY A 199 -0.32 -22.75 28.73
C GLY A 199 -1.57 -23.44 29.30
N LYS A 200 -2.66 -22.70 29.45
CA LYS A 200 -3.99 -23.18 29.88
C LYS A 200 -5.00 -22.97 28.75
N GLY A 201 -5.92 -23.87 28.59
CA GLY A 201 -6.96 -23.83 27.55
C GLY A 201 -7.01 -25.12 26.77
N HIS A 202 -7.60 -25.06 25.61
CA HIS A 202 -7.79 -26.24 24.77
C HIS A 202 -6.45 -26.71 24.20
N GLN A 203 -6.05 -27.91 24.56
CA GLN A 203 -4.89 -28.56 23.98
C GLN A 203 -5.30 -29.20 22.65
N PRO A 204 -4.58 -28.91 21.56
CA PRO A 204 -4.86 -29.59 20.31
C PRO A 204 -4.77 -31.12 20.50
N PRO A 205 -5.72 -31.88 19.95
CA PRO A 205 -5.67 -33.34 20.01
C PRO A 205 -4.43 -33.84 19.25
N GLU A 206 -4.02 -35.05 19.60
CA GLU A 206 -3.00 -35.74 18.83
C GLU A 206 -3.47 -35.89 17.38
N GLN A 207 -2.60 -35.68 16.45
CA GLN A 207 -2.87 -35.81 15.02
C GLN A 207 -1.98 -36.90 14.42
N ILE A 208 -2.55 -37.60 13.48
CA ILE A 208 -1.82 -38.63 12.72
C ILE A 208 -1.45 -38.02 11.36
N PHE A 209 -0.18 -37.99 11.07
CA PHE A 209 0.39 -37.49 9.84
C PHE A 209 0.96 -38.63 9.00
N THR A 210 0.87 -38.47 7.70
CA THR A 210 1.38 -39.45 6.76
C THR A 210 2.65 -38.98 6.11
N TYR A 211 3.68 -39.77 6.02
CA TYR A 211 4.95 -39.42 5.37
C TYR A 211 4.71 -39.10 3.90
N GLY A 212 5.33 -38.04 3.44
CA GLY A 212 5.17 -37.59 2.06
C GLY A 212 3.99 -36.62 1.86
N LYS A 213 3.05 -36.57 2.76
CA LYS A 213 1.89 -35.65 2.69
C LYS A 213 2.16 -34.39 3.47
N GLU A 214 1.69 -33.25 2.95
CA GLU A 214 1.70 -32.00 3.69
C GLU A 214 0.47 -31.92 4.61
N GLU A 215 0.72 -31.62 5.85
CA GLU A 215 -0.29 -31.50 6.90
C GLU A 215 -0.17 -30.13 7.57
N ILE A 216 -1.26 -29.64 8.11
CA ILE A 216 -1.31 -28.33 8.76
C ILE A 216 -1.25 -28.46 10.28
N LEU A 217 -0.40 -27.67 10.91
CA LEU A 217 -0.37 -27.59 12.37
C LEU A 217 -1.53 -26.77 12.92
N PRO A 218 -2.14 -27.19 14.02
CA PRO A 218 -3.29 -26.50 14.58
C PRO A 218 -2.94 -25.12 15.10
N PHE A 219 -3.94 -24.23 15.02
CA PHE A 219 -3.88 -22.94 15.69
C PHE A 219 -3.92 -23.12 17.20
N ASN A 220 -3.17 -22.31 17.89
CA ASN A 220 -3.14 -22.35 19.36
C ASN A 220 -4.38 -21.67 19.95
N MET A 221 -5.16 -22.44 20.71
CA MET A 221 -6.32 -21.93 21.47
C MET A 221 -6.05 -21.82 22.98
N ALA A 222 -4.82 -22.09 23.41
CA ALA A 222 -4.41 -21.94 24.78
C ALA A 222 -3.88 -20.54 25.07
N HIS A 223 -3.94 -20.16 26.32
CA HIS A 223 -3.38 -18.91 26.83
C HIS A 223 -2.43 -19.19 28.00
N LYS A 224 -1.50 -18.29 28.19
CA LYS A 224 -0.60 -18.31 29.35
C LYS A 224 -0.49 -16.90 29.90
N SER A 225 -0.95 -16.73 31.13
CA SER A 225 -1.00 -15.42 31.75
C SER A 225 0.36 -14.72 31.68
N GLY A 226 0.39 -13.53 31.12
CA GLY A 226 1.62 -12.75 30.90
C GLY A 226 2.49 -13.21 29.73
N TYR A 227 2.01 -14.09 28.88
CA TYR A 227 2.78 -14.59 27.74
C TYR A 227 1.92 -14.66 26.47
N VAL A 228 2.57 -14.54 25.33
CA VAL A 228 2.00 -14.70 23.99
C VAL A 228 2.56 -15.97 23.35
N PHE A 229 1.71 -16.68 22.68
CA PHE A 229 2.14 -17.85 21.92
C PHE A 229 3.03 -17.42 20.74
N TYR A 230 4.16 -18.12 20.59
CA TYR A 230 5.14 -17.83 19.56
C TYR A 230 5.24 -18.89 18.47
N GLY A 231 4.83 -20.11 18.77
CA GLY A 231 4.84 -21.21 17.82
C GLY A 231 5.06 -22.56 18.48
N TRP A 232 5.04 -23.60 17.67
CA TRP A 232 5.28 -24.99 18.05
C TRP A 232 6.74 -25.37 17.82
N LYS A 233 7.45 -25.80 18.86
CA LYS A 233 8.87 -26.19 18.78
C LYS A 233 9.03 -27.70 18.72
N GLN A 234 9.68 -28.19 17.68
CA GLN A 234 10.22 -29.54 17.60
C GLN A 234 11.67 -29.55 18.11
N LYS A 235 11.98 -30.49 18.99
CA LYS A 235 13.34 -30.63 19.54
C LYS A 235 14.33 -30.98 18.42
N GLY A 236 15.41 -30.23 18.30
CA GLY A 236 16.46 -30.48 17.29
C GLY A 236 16.18 -29.93 15.89
N VAL A 237 14.97 -29.44 15.60
CA VAL A 237 14.57 -28.99 14.26
C VAL A 237 14.29 -27.48 14.22
N GLY A 238 13.37 -26.98 15.04
CA GLY A 238 13.02 -25.56 14.99
C GLY A 238 11.67 -25.22 15.61
N ILE A 239 11.14 -24.06 15.24
CA ILE A 239 9.83 -23.59 15.67
C ILE A 239 8.98 -23.36 14.41
N TYR A 240 7.81 -23.97 14.39
CA TYR A 240 6.78 -23.79 13.37
C TYR A 240 5.75 -22.77 13.88
N GLN A 241 5.25 -21.93 12.99
CA GLN A 241 4.13 -21.05 13.32
C GLN A 241 2.83 -21.86 13.41
N GLU A 242 1.82 -21.35 14.11
CA GLU A 242 0.48 -21.92 14.06
C GLU A 242 -0.07 -21.88 12.61
N GLY A 243 -0.74 -22.92 12.21
CA GLY A 243 -1.22 -23.06 10.83
C GLY A 243 -0.12 -23.31 9.79
N ALA A 244 1.10 -23.61 10.21
CA ALA A 244 2.18 -23.95 9.28
C ALA A 244 1.92 -25.30 8.61
N TYR A 245 2.16 -25.36 7.31
CA TYR A 245 2.23 -26.61 6.58
C TYR A 245 3.56 -27.31 6.88
N VAL A 246 3.46 -28.58 7.26
CA VAL A 246 4.62 -29.40 7.62
C VAL A 246 4.58 -30.73 6.90
N ARG A 247 5.74 -31.28 6.64
CA ARG A 247 5.89 -32.56 5.93
C ARG A 247 7.03 -33.34 6.52
N ASN A 248 6.85 -34.65 6.68
CA ASN A 248 7.93 -35.56 7.08
C ASN A 248 8.61 -35.18 8.42
N LEU A 249 7.81 -34.90 9.44
CA LEU A 249 8.35 -34.60 10.77
C LEU A 249 9.00 -35.79 11.47
N ALA A 250 8.69 -37.01 11.04
CA ALA A 250 9.32 -38.25 11.43
C ALA A 250 9.40 -39.20 10.23
N ASP A 251 10.31 -40.17 10.31
CA ASP A 251 10.57 -41.15 9.26
C ASP A 251 10.47 -42.63 9.74
N GLN A 252 9.91 -42.82 10.93
CA GLN A 252 9.66 -44.15 11.53
C GLN A 252 8.15 -44.34 11.71
N GLU A 253 7.63 -45.54 11.37
CA GLU A 253 6.22 -45.88 11.57
C GLU A 253 5.84 -45.75 13.05
N GLY A 254 4.70 -45.17 13.31
CA GLY A 254 4.18 -44.98 14.66
C GLY A 254 4.95 -43.99 15.53
N ALA A 255 5.99 -43.35 15.01
CA ALA A 255 6.76 -42.35 15.74
C ALA A 255 5.89 -41.26 16.36
N VAL A 256 6.28 -40.80 17.51
CA VAL A 256 5.60 -39.71 18.20
C VAL A 256 6.45 -38.45 18.17
N VAL A 257 6.03 -37.48 17.36
CA VAL A 257 6.63 -36.16 17.31
C VAL A 257 5.97 -35.29 18.35
N LYS A 258 6.73 -34.80 19.29
CA LYS A 258 6.23 -33.84 20.29
C LYS A 258 6.56 -32.42 19.90
N LEU A 259 5.54 -31.65 19.70
CA LEU A 259 5.62 -30.21 19.46
C LEU A 259 5.28 -29.45 20.75
N LYS A 260 6.20 -28.66 21.21
CA LYS A 260 6.08 -27.93 22.46
C LYS A 260 5.81 -26.47 22.20
N ALA A 261 4.76 -25.93 22.80
CA ALA A 261 4.44 -24.53 22.71
C ALA A 261 5.60 -23.63 23.21
N VAL A 262 5.96 -22.67 22.42
CA VAL A 262 6.90 -21.63 22.80
C VAL A 262 6.11 -20.37 23.12
N TRP A 263 6.36 -19.88 24.30
CA TRP A 263 5.71 -18.69 24.80
C TRP A 263 6.72 -17.56 24.95
N ARG A 264 6.40 -16.39 24.45
CA ARG A 264 7.13 -15.17 24.75
C ARG A 264 6.39 -14.40 25.84
N ARG A 265 7.10 -13.75 26.72
CA ARG A 265 6.46 -12.88 27.71
C ARG A 265 5.64 -11.84 27.01
N GLY A 266 4.41 -11.71 27.43
CA GLY A 266 3.50 -10.69 26.95
C GLY A 266 3.93 -9.32 27.45
N ASN A 267 3.47 -8.29 26.80
CA ASN A 267 3.65 -6.93 27.19
C ASN A 267 2.30 -6.33 27.57
N TYR A 268 2.27 -5.53 28.59
CA TYR A 268 1.15 -4.68 28.92
C TYR A 268 1.55 -3.22 28.84
N LYS A 269 0.59 -2.36 28.72
CA LYS A 269 0.83 -0.93 28.69
C LYS A 269 0.29 -0.30 29.95
N VAL A 270 1.05 0.64 30.50
CA VAL A 270 0.54 1.58 31.49
C VAL A 270 0.26 2.89 30.78
N SER A 271 -0.99 3.25 30.72
CA SER A 271 -1.44 4.55 30.28
C SER A 271 -1.53 5.51 31.45
N PHE A 272 -1.24 6.74 31.22
CA PHE A 272 -1.24 7.77 32.23
C PHE A 272 -2.33 8.78 31.92
N ASN A 273 -3.23 9.00 32.88
CA ASN A 273 -4.28 9.99 32.76
C ASN A 273 -3.93 11.24 33.57
N ALA A 274 -3.96 12.34 32.88
CA ALA A 274 -3.59 13.62 33.49
C ALA A 274 -4.54 14.07 34.61
N ASN A 275 -5.72 13.47 34.75
CA ASN A 275 -6.76 13.79 35.77
C ASN A 275 -6.97 15.29 35.96
N GLY A 276 -7.30 15.94 34.85
CA GLY A 276 -7.47 17.42 34.84
C GLY A 276 -6.13 18.17 34.76
N GLY A 277 -5.02 17.46 34.59
CA GLY A 277 -3.74 17.97 34.13
C GLY A 277 -3.68 18.07 32.63
N THR A 278 -2.60 18.59 32.11
CA THR A 278 -2.27 18.73 30.69
C THR A 278 -0.91 18.10 30.37
N GLY A 279 -0.69 17.79 29.14
CA GLY A 279 0.51 17.15 28.64
C GLY A 279 0.14 15.84 27.97
N THR A 280 1.14 15.21 27.41
CA THR A 280 1.05 13.87 26.85
C THR A 280 2.12 13.01 27.48
N MET A 281 1.75 11.82 27.85
CA MET A 281 2.66 10.77 28.23
C MET A 281 2.38 9.59 27.33
N ASP A 282 3.44 9.06 26.77
CA ASP A 282 3.37 7.86 26.00
C ASP A 282 2.99 6.71 26.91
N GLU A 283 2.21 5.80 26.40
CA GLU A 283 2.00 4.54 27.07
C GLU A 283 3.35 3.86 27.31
N GLN A 284 3.58 3.44 28.50
CA GLN A 284 4.80 2.74 28.86
C GLN A 284 4.57 1.25 28.75
N VAL A 285 5.33 0.62 27.87
CA VAL A 285 5.29 -0.83 27.71
C VAL A 285 6.10 -1.50 28.80
N PHE A 286 5.51 -2.49 29.41
CA PHE A 286 6.08 -3.36 30.43
C PHE A 286 6.01 -4.81 29.96
N THR A 287 7.01 -5.57 30.29
CA THR A 287 6.98 -7.01 30.09
C THR A 287 6.47 -7.67 31.38
N CYS A 288 5.52 -8.56 31.27
CA CYS A 288 4.93 -9.21 32.44
C CYS A 288 6.00 -9.92 33.29
N GLY A 289 6.02 -9.64 34.61
CA GLY A 289 6.96 -10.22 35.54
C GLY A 289 8.38 -9.62 35.52
N GLU A 290 8.54 -8.44 34.90
CA GLU A 290 9.77 -7.64 34.95
C GLU A 290 9.52 -6.34 35.70
N ALA A 291 10.25 -6.13 36.78
CA ALA A 291 10.12 -4.92 37.57
C ALA A 291 10.68 -3.70 36.82
N LYS A 292 9.82 -2.79 36.40
CA LYS A 292 10.20 -1.55 35.72
C LYS A 292 9.63 -0.34 36.44
N LYS A 293 10.39 0.75 36.46
CA LYS A 293 9.90 2.01 37.03
C LYS A 293 8.80 2.63 36.19
N LEU A 294 7.76 3.12 36.82
CA LEU A 294 6.80 4.00 36.20
C LEU A 294 7.49 5.22 35.58
N SER A 295 7.04 5.63 34.44
CA SER A 295 7.53 6.84 33.80
C SER A 295 7.38 8.04 34.72
N LYS A 296 8.39 8.90 34.71
CA LYS A 296 8.33 10.18 35.39
C LYS A 296 7.18 11.00 34.89
N ASN A 297 6.45 11.65 35.80
CA ASN A 297 5.31 12.46 35.40
C ASN A 297 5.73 13.56 34.41
N LYS A 298 5.13 13.55 33.23
CA LYS A 298 5.25 14.60 32.22
C LYS A 298 4.01 15.49 32.19
N TYR A 299 2.95 15.12 32.89
CA TYR A 299 1.78 15.99 32.98
C TYR A 299 2.02 17.16 33.90
N SER A 300 1.34 18.20 33.62
CA SER A 300 1.26 19.33 34.47
C SER A 300 -0.20 19.72 34.68
N ARG A 301 -0.53 20.12 35.85
CA ARG A 301 -1.83 20.74 36.13
C ARG A 301 -1.62 22.17 36.56
N LYS A 302 -2.11 23.03 35.75
CA LYS A 302 -1.92 24.46 35.92
C LYS A 302 -2.37 24.94 37.29
N GLY A 303 -1.43 25.37 38.10
CA GLY A 303 -1.68 25.82 39.44
C GLY A 303 -1.72 24.76 40.53
N TYR A 304 -1.36 23.59 40.21
CA TYR A 304 -1.33 22.49 41.14
C TYR A 304 0.04 21.82 41.13
N THR A 305 0.42 21.24 42.22
CA THR A 305 1.61 20.40 42.34
C THR A 305 1.20 18.95 42.21
N PHE A 306 1.90 18.22 41.40
CA PHE A 306 1.74 16.76 41.31
C PHE A 306 2.18 16.14 42.66
N ILE A 307 1.34 15.23 43.16
CA ILE A 307 1.61 14.54 44.44
C ILE A 307 1.65 13.03 44.33
N GLY A 308 1.55 12.47 43.13
CA GLY A 308 1.60 11.04 42.82
C GLY A 308 0.54 10.56 41.86
N TRP A 309 0.55 9.27 41.57
CA TRP A 309 -0.41 8.56 40.75
C TRP A 309 -1.45 7.85 41.61
N ASN A 310 -2.64 7.64 41.10
CA ASN A 310 -3.69 6.86 41.76
C ASN A 310 -4.48 6.05 40.74
N THR A 311 -4.95 4.88 41.11
CA THR A 311 -5.79 4.03 40.23
C THR A 311 -7.20 4.60 40.01
N ARG A 312 -7.58 5.64 40.75
CA ARG A 312 -8.88 6.30 40.65
C ARG A 312 -8.71 7.81 40.56
N LYS A 313 -9.48 8.43 39.68
CA LYS A 313 -9.44 9.88 39.45
C LYS A 313 -9.83 10.73 40.67
N ASP A 314 -10.58 10.17 41.62
CA ASP A 314 -11.01 10.82 42.85
C ASP A 314 -9.95 10.69 43.98
N GLY A 315 -8.82 10.01 43.75
CA GLY A 315 -7.74 9.80 44.68
C GLY A 315 -7.98 8.75 45.78
N LYS A 316 -9.10 8.02 45.73
CA LYS A 316 -9.46 6.99 46.73
C LYS A 316 -8.98 5.58 46.39
N GLY A 317 -8.31 5.40 45.27
CA GLY A 317 -7.72 4.13 44.85
C GLY A 317 -6.31 3.96 45.40
N GLN A 318 -5.57 2.99 44.89
CA GLN A 318 -4.20 2.73 45.21
C GLN A 318 -3.30 3.86 44.69
N SER A 319 -2.42 4.38 45.55
CA SER A 319 -1.50 5.47 45.21
C SER A 319 -0.11 4.95 44.92
N PHE A 320 0.53 5.58 43.94
CA PHE A 320 1.92 5.32 43.56
C PHE A 320 2.71 6.63 43.57
N THR A 321 3.93 6.54 44.04
CA THR A 321 4.87 7.66 43.95
C THR A 321 5.49 7.75 42.58
N GLU A 322 6.04 8.90 42.23
CA GLU A 322 6.77 9.07 40.97
C GLU A 322 7.97 8.11 40.90
N ASN A 323 8.18 7.47 39.77
CA ASN A 323 9.25 6.47 39.56
C ASN A 323 9.14 5.18 40.41
N GLN A 324 8.01 4.91 41.00
CA GLN A 324 7.83 3.66 41.75
C GLN A 324 8.02 2.46 40.81
N LYS A 325 8.77 1.44 41.26
CA LYS A 325 8.89 0.17 40.52
C LYS A 325 7.61 -0.63 40.66
N VAL A 326 7.13 -1.16 39.51
CA VAL A 326 6.00 -2.07 39.43
C VAL A 326 6.38 -3.23 38.50
N ASP A 327 5.88 -4.42 38.74
CA ASP A 327 6.29 -5.64 38.04
C ASP A 327 5.13 -6.41 37.37
N SER A 328 3.92 -6.26 37.91
CA SER A 328 2.76 -7.05 37.42
C SER A 328 1.47 -6.31 37.75
N LEU A 329 1.13 -5.30 36.96
CA LEU A 329 -0.13 -4.57 37.11
C LEU A 329 -1.26 -5.22 36.30
N CYS A 330 -0.93 -5.97 35.26
CA CYS A 330 -1.86 -6.63 34.34
C CYS A 330 -1.47 -8.09 34.12
N LYS A 331 -2.41 -8.91 33.69
CA LYS A 331 -2.24 -10.38 33.54
C LYS A 331 -2.26 -10.86 32.09
N GLU A 332 -2.71 -10.03 31.15
CA GLU A 332 -2.89 -10.40 29.76
C GLU A 332 -2.03 -9.52 28.84
N ASP A 333 -1.66 -10.10 27.69
CA ASP A 333 -0.88 -9.37 26.68
C ASP A 333 -1.72 -8.29 26.02
N GLY A 334 -1.13 -7.13 25.89
CA GLY A 334 -1.77 -5.97 25.26
C GLY A 334 -2.72 -5.19 26.17
N GLU A 335 -2.91 -5.61 27.42
CA GLU A 335 -3.77 -4.93 28.40
C GLU A 335 -3.25 -3.52 28.71
N VAL A 336 -4.15 -2.58 28.96
CA VAL A 336 -3.80 -1.20 29.30
C VAL A 336 -4.29 -0.89 30.70
N PHE A 337 -3.36 -0.51 31.58
CA PHE A 337 -3.61 -0.12 32.95
C PHE A 337 -3.52 1.39 33.11
N GLU A 338 -4.58 2.04 33.54
CA GLU A 338 -4.64 3.50 33.63
C GLU A 338 -4.32 4.04 35.02
N LEU A 339 -3.43 5.05 35.09
CA LEU A 339 -3.05 5.76 36.31
C LEU A 339 -3.40 7.25 36.23
N TYR A 340 -4.07 7.74 37.24
CA TYR A 340 -4.54 9.14 37.31
C TYR A 340 -3.59 10.00 38.14
N ALA A 341 -3.20 11.14 37.58
CA ALA A 341 -2.38 12.13 38.28
C ALA A 341 -3.16 12.82 39.43
N MET A 342 -2.51 12.98 40.57
CA MET A 342 -3.09 13.65 41.75
C MET A 342 -2.47 15.03 42.00
N TRP A 343 -3.30 15.99 42.40
CA TRP A 343 -2.93 17.40 42.37
C TRP A 343 -3.30 18.19 43.64
N LYS A 344 -2.41 19.09 44.09
CA LYS A 344 -2.62 20.01 45.21
C LYS A 344 -2.44 21.46 44.81
N GLY A 345 -3.34 22.34 45.16
CA GLY A 345 -3.29 23.79 44.84
C GLY A 345 -2.05 24.51 45.35
N ASN A 346 -1.42 25.31 44.54
CA ASN A 346 -0.17 26.02 44.84
C ASN A 346 -0.41 27.38 45.54
N PRO A 347 0.26 27.69 46.66
CA PRO A 347 0.28 29.05 47.20
C PRO A 347 1.09 29.99 46.32
N TYR A 348 0.70 31.25 46.25
CA TYR A 348 1.41 32.29 45.52
C TYR A 348 1.23 33.69 46.08
N ARG A 349 2.06 34.64 45.62
CA ARG A 349 2.01 36.05 45.99
C ARG A 349 1.71 36.91 44.75
N VAL A 350 1.00 38.03 44.96
CA VAL A 350 0.76 39.01 43.90
C VAL A 350 1.48 40.29 44.22
N ILE A 351 2.41 40.70 43.37
CA ILE A 351 3.11 41.96 43.37
C ILE A 351 2.44 42.85 42.32
N TYR A 352 2.33 44.13 42.62
CA TYR A 352 1.72 45.12 41.75
C TYR A 352 2.80 46.04 41.18
N ASP A 353 2.94 46.02 39.84
CA ASP A 353 3.86 46.87 39.09
C ASP A 353 3.07 48.00 38.42
N GLY A 354 3.46 49.22 38.65
CA GLY A 354 2.83 50.40 38.03
C GLY A 354 3.01 50.50 36.52
N ASN A 355 3.82 49.62 35.92
CA ASN A 355 4.04 49.47 34.48
C ASN A 355 4.23 50.78 33.72
N GLY A 356 5.28 51.49 34.10
CA GLY A 356 5.57 52.84 33.61
C GLY A 356 4.74 53.92 34.25
N ALA A 357 4.13 53.63 35.41
CA ALA A 357 3.54 54.65 36.28
C ALA A 357 4.58 55.65 36.75
N GLN A 358 4.18 56.86 36.98
CA GLN A 358 5.05 57.93 37.39
C GLN A 358 5.00 58.23 38.90
N SER A 359 3.96 57.71 39.57
CA SER A 359 3.78 57.82 41.03
C SER A 359 2.78 56.82 41.59
N GLY A 360 2.83 56.62 42.93
CA GLY A 360 1.97 55.69 43.67
C GLY A 360 2.66 54.33 44.00
N THR A 361 2.15 53.57 44.98
CA THR A 361 2.61 52.23 45.38
C THR A 361 1.41 51.37 45.81
N VAL A 362 1.52 50.02 45.61
CA VAL A 362 0.54 49.05 46.02
C VAL A 362 1.22 47.90 46.76
N LYS A 363 0.72 47.51 47.97
CA LYS A 363 1.30 46.45 48.79
C LYS A 363 1.10 45.05 48.13
N THR A 364 2.00 44.11 48.38
CA THR A 364 1.88 42.68 47.93
C THR A 364 0.75 41.96 48.63
N SER A 365 0.01 41.11 47.93
CA SER A 365 -1.03 40.23 48.51
C SER A 365 -0.70 38.74 48.38
N LYS A 366 -1.22 37.91 49.31
CA LYS A 366 -1.02 36.44 49.32
C LYS A 366 -2.28 35.73 48.86
N HIS A 367 -2.14 34.68 48.05
CA HIS A 367 -3.23 33.93 47.45
C HIS A 367 -2.89 32.43 47.35
N VAL A 368 -3.91 31.59 47.11
CA VAL A 368 -3.78 30.15 46.84
C VAL A 368 -4.50 29.81 45.54
N TYR A 369 -3.91 29.07 44.69
CA TYR A 369 -4.54 28.69 43.42
C TYR A 369 -5.81 27.87 43.65
N GLY A 370 -6.88 28.27 43.00
CA GLY A 370 -8.20 27.65 43.17
C GLY A 370 -9.06 28.29 44.26
N VAL A 371 -8.49 29.17 45.11
CA VAL A 371 -9.22 29.89 46.19
C VAL A 371 -9.46 31.37 45.80
N GLU A 372 -10.65 31.84 45.93
CA GLU A 372 -11.05 33.20 45.56
C GLU A 372 -10.60 34.24 46.65
N SER A 373 -9.92 35.29 46.19
CA SER A 373 -9.48 36.37 47.02
C SER A 373 -9.38 37.72 46.24
N LYS A 374 -9.56 38.86 46.89
CA LYS A 374 -9.53 40.20 46.26
C LYS A 374 -8.11 40.68 45.95
N LEU A 375 -7.91 41.35 44.84
CA LEU A 375 -6.74 42.14 44.52
C LEU A 375 -6.75 43.49 45.30
N ASN A 376 -5.57 44.00 45.58
CA ASN A 376 -5.44 45.31 46.21
C ASN A 376 -5.81 46.44 45.26
N ALA A 377 -6.32 47.57 45.78
CA ALA A 377 -6.72 48.73 45.02
C ALA A 377 -5.54 49.41 44.33
N ASN A 378 -5.75 49.98 43.17
CA ASN A 378 -4.71 50.75 42.42
C ASN A 378 -4.49 52.14 42.99
N HIS A 379 -3.26 52.44 43.28
CA HIS A 379 -2.78 53.78 43.68
C HIS A 379 -1.77 54.37 42.68
N PHE A 380 -1.42 53.61 41.54
CA PHE A 380 -0.51 54.12 40.52
C PHE A 380 -1.16 55.16 39.59
N LYS A 381 -0.35 56.13 39.14
CA LYS A 381 -0.76 57.15 38.15
C LYS A 381 0.21 57.16 36.94
N ARG A 382 -0.30 57.25 35.70
CA ARG A 382 0.49 57.33 34.45
C ARG A 382 -0.04 58.45 33.53
N LYS A 383 0.81 59.39 33.20
CA LYS A 383 0.45 60.52 32.35
C LYS A 383 0.02 60.06 30.97
N GLY A 384 -1.11 60.44 30.49
CA GLY A 384 -1.67 60.15 29.19
C GLY A 384 -2.32 58.76 29.07
N PHE A 385 -2.46 58.02 30.17
CA PHE A 385 -3.15 56.75 30.27
C PHE A 385 -4.17 56.77 31.42
N THR A 386 -5.20 56.03 31.26
CA THR A 386 -6.18 55.73 32.30
C THR A 386 -5.95 54.29 32.78
N PHE A 387 -5.96 54.12 34.08
CA PHE A 387 -5.90 52.75 34.62
C PHE A 387 -7.11 51.94 34.13
N ALA A 388 -6.81 50.84 33.51
CA ALA A 388 -7.82 49.98 32.89
C ALA A 388 -7.89 48.59 33.55
N GLY A 389 -7.22 48.45 34.69
CA GLY A 389 -7.19 47.24 35.50
C GLY A 389 -5.75 46.71 35.67
N TRP A 390 -5.66 45.63 36.39
CA TRP A 390 -4.44 44.88 36.60
C TRP A 390 -4.29 43.87 35.48
N ASN A 391 -3.08 43.73 34.92
CA ASN A 391 -2.82 42.76 33.85
C ASN A 391 -1.70 41.82 34.25
N THR A 392 -1.80 40.58 33.87
CA THR A 392 -0.80 39.56 34.16
C THR A 392 0.50 39.75 33.36
N ARG A 393 0.51 40.70 32.42
CA ARG A 393 1.69 40.96 31.58
C ARG A 393 1.96 42.45 31.51
N LYS A 394 3.23 42.81 31.57
CA LYS A 394 3.71 44.18 31.47
C LYS A 394 3.25 44.87 30.18
N ASP A 395 3.10 44.11 29.08
CA ASP A 395 2.61 44.61 27.79
C ASP A 395 1.09 44.80 27.72
N GLY A 396 0.35 44.52 28.81
CA GLY A 396 -1.09 44.69 28.90
C GLY A 396 -1.92 43.67 28.14
N LYS A 397 -1.29 42.60 27.58
CA LYS A 397 -1.94 41.58 26.77
C LYS A 397 -2.37 40.35 27.55
N GLY A 398 -2.02 40.28 28.80
CA GLY A 398 -2.47 39.21 29.68
C GLY A 398 -3.92 39.40 30.11
N LYS A 399 -4.34 38.51 30.98
CA LYS A 399 -5.67 38.61 31.61
C LYS A 399 -5.77 39.89 32.39
N THR A 400 -6.82 40.65 32.13
CA THR A 400 -7.09 41.91 32.82
C THR A 400 -8.09 41.65 33.93
N TYR A 401 -7.77 42.20 35.10
CA TYR A 401 -8.62 42.22 36.26
C TYR A 401 -8.99 43.67 36.55
N THR A 402 -10.24 43.93 36.83
CA THR A 402 -10.67 45.23 37.29
C THR A 402 -10.08 45.53 38.66
N ASP A 403 -10.06 46.80 39.02
CA ASP A 403 -9.57 47.18 40.35
C ASP A 403 -10.30 46.46 41.46
N GLN A 404 -9.60 45.92 42.42
CA GLN A 404 -10.11 45.10 43.56
C GLN A 404 -10.92 43.85 43.15
N SER A 405 -10.76 43.36 41.92
CA SER A 405 -11.49 42.16 41.49
C SER A 405 -11.07 40.92 42.28
N LYS A 406 -11.98 40.01 42.46
CA LYS A 406 -11.72 38.67 43.02
C LYS A 406 -11.00 37.82 42.02
N VAL A 407 -10.00 37.11 42.49
CA VAL A 407 -9.14 36.22 41.66
C VAL A 407 -8.98 34.85 42.33
N LYS A 408 -8.83 33.83 41.51
CA LYS A 408 -8.80 32.44 41.95
C LYS A 408 -7.55 31.67 41.40
N THR A 409 -7.03 32.10 40.21
CA THR A 409 -6.09 31.29 39.45
C THR A 409 -5.04 32.12 38.72
N LEU A 410 -4.25 32.92 39.43
CA LEU A 410 -3.33 33.88 38.80
C LEU A 410 -1.99 33.24 38.36
N THR A 411 -1.51 32.27 39.09
CA THR A 411 -0.28 31.55 38.73
C THR A 411 -0.35 30.08 39.13
N THR A 412 0.34 29.29 38.37
CA THR A 412 0.43 27.84 38.56
C THR A 412 1.65 27.42 39.40
N LYS A 413 2.59 28.36 39.64
CA LYS A 413 3.87 28.02 40.32
C LYS A 413 3.67 27.91 41.80
N TYR A 414 4.22 26.86 42.41
CA TYR A 414 4.34 26.71 43.86
C TYR A 414 5.19 27.83 44.46
N ASN A 415 4.72 28.48 45.51
CA ASN A 415 5.30 29.70 46.11
C ASN A 415 5.63 30.80 45.09
N GLY A 416 4.98 30.69 43.88
CA GLY A 416 5.22 31.62 42.79
C GLY A 416 4.83 33.05 43.14
N THR A 417 5.47 33.96 42.51
CA THR A 417 5.12 35.37 42.55
C THR A 417 4.49 35.76 41.22
N VAL A 418 3.32 36.34 41.30
CA VAL A 418 2.65 36.93 40.13
C VAL A 418 2.81 38.42 40.22
N THR A 419 3.40 38.99 39.24
CA THR A 419 3.40 40.46 39.10
C THR A 419 2.21 40.85 38.21
N LEU A 420 1.31 41.64 38.77
CA LEU A 420 0.25 42.29 38.05
C LEU A 420 0.69 43.69 37.69
N TYR A 421 0.65 43.95 36.41
CA TYR A 421 1.07 45.21 35.85
C TYR A 421 -0.16 46.11 35.61
N ALA A 422 -0.03 47.32 36.00
CA ALA A 422 -1.07 48.31 35.71
C ALA A 422 -1.29 48.40 34.19
N LYS A 423 -2.51 48.12 33.75
CA LYS A 423 -2.93 48.27 32.37
C LYS A 423 -3.39 49.70 32.12
N TRP A 424 -2.85 50.24 31.09
CA TRP A 424 -3.12 51.63 30.73
C TRP A 424 -3.82 51.69 29.37
N LYS A 425 -4.91 52.44 29.27
CA LYS A 425 -5.62 52.69 28.01
C LYS A 425 -4.95 53.85 27.29
N ALA A 426 -4.37 53.55 26.12
CA ALA A 426 -3.74 54.58 25.28
C ALA A 426 -4.76 55.39 24.50
N THR A 427 -4.44 56.65 24.22
CA THR A 427 -5.24 57.54 23.38
C THR A 427 -5.36 56.98 21.97
N GLN A 428 -6.56 56.89 21.45
CA GLN A 428 -6.83 56.49 20.08
C GLN A 428 -6.75 57.69 19.12
N TYR A 429 -6.08 57.48 18.00
CA TYR A 429 -5.97 58.45 16.90
C TYR A 429 -6.67 57.90 15.66
N SER A 430 -7.30 58.78 14.85
CA SER A 430 -8.00 58.39 13.63
C SER A 430 -7.14 58.47 12.39
N ILE A 431 -7.46 57.70 11.38
CA ILE A 431 -6.97 57.81 10.00
C ILE A 431 -8.14 58.12 9.11
N SER A 432 -8.13 59.30 8.51
CA SER A 432 -9.10 59.75 7.51
C SER A 432 -8.56 59.41 6.11
N TYR A 433 -9.31 58.61 5.35
CA TYR A 433 -8.93 58.19 4.00
C TYR A 433 -9.71 58.98 2.95
N GLU A 434 -9.06 59.90 2.27
CA GLU A 434 -9.62 60.63 1.11
C GLU A 434 -9.50 59.79 -0.15
N LEU A 435 -10.55 59.05 -0.48
CA LEU A 435 -10.58 58.00 -1.49
C LEU A 435 -10.65 58.49 -2.93
N ARG A 436 -11.10 59.72 -3.18
CA ARG A 436 -11.18 60.36 -4.51
C ARG A 436 -11.85 59.46 -5.55
N GLY A 437 -13.05 58.97 -5.24
CA GLY A 437 -13.85 58.08 -6.09
C GLY A 437 -13.45 56.58 -6.00
N GLY A 438 -12.56 56.22 -5.06
CA GLY A 438 -12.25 54.80 -4.76
C GLY A 438 -13.12 54.23 -3.66
N LYS A 439 -13.03 52.92 -3.47
CA LYS A 439 -13.68 52.18 -2.37
C LYS A 439 -12.63 51.49 -1.53
N LEU A 440 -12.78 51.50 -0.21
CA LEU A 440 -11.88 50.87 0.74
C LEU A 440 -12.55 49.62 1.33
N SER A 441 -11.74 48.63 1.71
CA SER A 441 -12.25 47.43 2.41
C SER A 441 -12.86 47.83 3.76
N LYS A 442 -13.96 47.21 4.15
CA LYS A 442 -14.55 47.35 5.50
C LYS A 442 -13.55 47.01 6.63
N SER A 443 -12.53 46.21 6.35
CA SER A 443 -11.47 45.80 7.29
C SER A 443 -10.29 46.79 7.36
N ALA A 444 -10.39 47.95 6.74
CA ALA A 444 -9.32 48.98 6.74
C ALA A 444 -9.20 49.61 8.15
N LYS A 445 -7.99 49.60 8.68
CA LYS A 445 -7.69 50.24 9.97
C LYS A 445 -7.87 51.74 9.86
N ASN A 446 -8.80 52.29 10.59
CA ASN A 446 -9.12 53.71 10.65
C ASN A 446 -8.70 54.40 11.97
N THR A 447 -8.17 53.59 12.92
CA THR A 447 -7.66 54.10 14.20
C THR A 447 -6.31 53.48 14.55
N PHE A 448 -5.55 54.14 15.35
CA PHE A 448 -4.27 53.67 15.91
C PHE A 448 -3.98 54.40 17.22
N ASN A 449 -3.05 53.89 17.99
CA ASN A 449 -2.51 54.54 19.20
C ASN A 449 -0.99 54.38 19.28
N ILE A 450 -0.39 54.98 20.30
CA ILE A 450 1.06 54.99 20.49
C ILE A 450 1.70 53.59 20.54
N ASN A 451 0.95 52.55 20.99
CA ASN A 451 1.40 51.16 21.10
C ASN A 451 1.16 50.36 19.82
N THR A 452 0.54 50.93 18.82
CA THR A 452 0.24 50.24 17.56
C THR A 452 1.52 49.99 16.81
N LYS A 453 1.85 48.70 16.53
CA LYS A 453 2.96 48.30 15.67
C LYS A 453 2.85 48.94 14.31
N THR A 454 3.99 49.23 13.70
CA THR A 454 4.03 49.70 12.32
C THR A 454 3.16 48.85 11.42
N PHE A 455 2.26 49.48 10.68
CA PHE A 455 1.39 48.78 9.73
C PHE A 455 1.30 49.56 8.42
N SER A 456 1.18 48.83 7.31
CA SER A 456 0.99 49.40 6.01
C SER A 456 -0.43 49.89 5.82
N LEU A 457 -0.58 51.06 5.18
CA LEU A 457 -1.90 51.57 4.81
C LEU A 457 -2.58 50.64 3.79
N PRO A 458 -3.91 50.45 3.87
CA PRO A 458 -4.64 49.55 2.98
C PRO A 458 -4.62 50.01 1.52
N TYR A 459 -4.91 49.09 0.62
CA TYR A 459 -5.04 49.37 -0.81
C TYR A 459 -6.50 49.55 -1.18
N PRO A 460 -6.96 50.76 -1.59
CA PRO A 460 -8.31 50.99 -2.07
C PRO A 460 -8.47 50.49 -3.51
N SER A 461 -9.71 50.32 -3.96
CA SER A 461 -10.07 49.97 -5.34
C SER A 461 -10.86 51.06 -6.01
N ARG A 462 -10.67 51.26 -7.35
CA ARG A 462 -11.46 52.16 -8.20
C ARG A 462 -11.57 51.56 -9.60
N SER A 463 -12.79 51.41 -10.10
CA SER A 463 -13.05 50.86 -11.44
C SER A 463 -12.34 51.68 -12.52
N GLY A 464 -11.65 51.03 -13.43
CA GLY A 464 -10.89 51.69 -14.51
C GLY A 464 -9.60 52.38 -14.10
N TYR A 465 -9.24 52.26 -12.82
CA TYR A 465 -8.02 52.88 -12.29
C TYR A 465 -7.20 51.87 -11.49
N ASP A 466 -5.92 52.12 -11.42
CA ASP A 466 -5.00 51.42 -10.57
C ASP A 466 -4.47 52.37 -9.47
N PHE A 467 -4.30 51.82 -8.26
CA PHE A 467 -3.87 52.63 -7.10
C PHE A 467 -2.35 52.88 -7.14
N ASP A 468 -1.95 54.18 -7.08
CA ASP A 468 -0.54 54.55 -7.09
C ASP A 468 0.06 54.81 -5.67
N GLY A 469 -0.77 55.02 -4.66
CA GLY A 469 -0.33 55.17 -3.25
C GLY A 469 -1.12 56.20 -2.49
N TRP A 470 -0.87 56.27 -1.15
CA TRP A 470 -1.37 57.28 -0.24
C TRP A 470 -0.39 58.44 -0.11
N TYR A 471 -0.92 59.64 0.05
CA TYR A 471 -0.15 60.85 0.24
C TYR A 471 -0.72 61.70 1.40
N GLN A 472 0.15 62.45 2.12
CA GLN A 472 -0.26 63.32 3.23
C GLN A 472 -0.89 64.65 2.79
N ASP A 473 -0.69 64.99 1.54
CA ASP A 473 -1.08 66.29 1.00
C ASP A 473 -1.89 66.13 -0.32
N LYS A 474 -2.77 67.09 -0.58
CA LYS A 474 -3.62 67.16 -1.78
C LYS A 474 -2.83 67.28 -3.10
N LYS A 475 -1.56 67.83 -3.05
CA LYS A 475 -0.67 68.02 -4.20
C LYS A 475 0.21 66.77 -4.45
N PHE A 476 0.02 65.66 -3.68
CA PHE A 476 0.77 64.39 -3.84
C PHE A 476 2.29 64.50 -3.73
N LYS A 477 2.82 65.46 -2.93
CA LYS A 477 4.25 65.61 -2.72
C LYS A 477 4.84 64.66 -1.68
N LYS A 478 4.11 64.36 -0.59
CA LYS A 478 4.58 63.53 0.51
C LYS A 478 3.86 62.19 0.54
N ARG A 479 4.49 61.12 0.00
CA ARG A 479 3.93 59.74 -0.01
C ARG A 479 4.01 59.11 1.37
N VAL A 480 2.94 58.38 1.75
CA VAL A 480 2.84 57.63 2.99
C VAL A 480 2.55 56.20 2.65
N VAL A 481 3.34 55.24 3.18
CA VAL A 481 3.14 53.82 2.94
C VAL A 481 2.66 53.11 4.20
N GLU A 482 2.97 53.65 5.37
CA GLU A 482 2.73 53.00 6.64
C GLU A 482 2.52 54.06 7.76
N ILE A 483 1.89 53.63 8.84
CA ILE A 483 1.91 54.30 10.13
C ILE A 483 2.96 53.60 10.99
N LYS A 484 4.03 54.31 11.35
CA LYS A 484 5.10 53.77 12.19
C LYS A 484 4.67 53.68 13.64
N ALA A 485 5.21 52.67 14.35
CA ALA A 485 5.04 52.58 15.80
C ALA A 485 5.45 53.90 16.50
N GLY A 486 4.77 54.26 17.56
CA GLY A 486 5.03 55.51 18.27
C GLY A 486 4.45 56.79 17.58
N THR A 487 3.74 56.64 16.44
CA THR A 487 3.06 57.79 15.81
C THR A 487 1.91 58.29 16.65
N THR A 488 1.78 59.60 16.80
CA THR A 488 0.71 60.29 17.53
C THR A 488 -0.02 61.27 16.61
N GLY A 489 -1.24 61.67 16.98
CA GLY A 489 -2.06 62.62 16.25
C GLY A 489 -2.82 62.00 15.08
N ASN A 490 -4.00 62.57 14.80
CA ASN A 490 -4.86 62.13 13.69
C ASN A 490 -4.13 62.25 12.32
N ARG A 491 -4.42 61.36 11.41
CA ARG A 491 -3.83 61.36 10.07
C ARG A 491 -4.91 61.49 9.00
N LYS A 492 -4.66 62.33 8.01
CA LYS A 492 -5.46 62.42 6.79
C LYS A 492 -4.59 62.03 5.59
N VAL A 493 -5.05 61.05 4.79
CA VAL A 493 -4.28 60.54 3.64
C VAL A 493 -5.14 60.53 2.38
N TYR A 494 -4.50 60.91 1.26
CA TYR A 494 -5.16 61.12 -0.04
C TYR A 494 -4.75 59.98 -1.03
N ALA A 495 -5.72 59.31 -1.65
CA ALA A 495 -5.46 58.30 -2.65
C ALA A 495 -5.07 58.90 -3.99
N LYS A 496 -3.95 58.46 -4.56
CA LYS A 496 -3.55 58.77 -5.93
C LYS A 496 -3.90 57.62 -6.88
N TRP A 497 -4.56 57.96 -8.00
CA TRP A 497 -5.05 57.00 -8.98
C TRP A 497 -4.36 57.17 -10.31
N VAL A 498 -4.11 56.05 -11.04
CA VAL A 498 -3.61 56.02 -12.42
C VAL A 498 -4.67 55.36 -13.27
N LYS A 499 -5.10 56.01 -14.37
CA LYS A 499 -6.08 55.46 -15.32
C LYS A 499 -5.53 54.12 -15.90
N CYS A 500 -6.30 53.05 -15.82
CA CYS A 500 -5.94 51.73 -16.29
C CYS A 500 -7.15 51.06 -16.95
N ASN A 501 -7.12 50.97 -18.28
CA ASN A 501 -8.21 50.39 -19.06
C ASN A 501 -7.88 48.97 -19.55
N ASN A 502 -6.74 48.37 -19.14
CA ASN A 502 -6.34 47.05 -19.60
C ASN A 502 -7.20 45.97 -18.99
N SER A 503 -7.93 45.25 -19.81
CA SER A 503 -8.64 44.03 -19.39
C SER A 503 -7.68 42.92 -19.04
N PRO A 504 -8.06 41.99 -18.13
CA PRO A 504 -7.26 40.80 -17.82
C PRO A 504 -7.09 39.89 -19.02
N LYS A 505 -5.87 39.70 -19.52
CA LYS A 505 -5.51 38.78 -20.61
C LYS A 505 -4.42 37.85 -20.13
N LYS A 506 -4.38 36.56 -20.56
CA LYS A 506 -3.41 35.52 -20.15
C LYS A 506 -1.95 35.88 -20.42
N ASN A 507 -1.64 36.89 -21.23
CA ASN A 507 -0.32 37.39 -21.53
C ASN A 507 0.03 38.70 -20.77
N SER A 508 -0.85 39.19 -19.88
CA SER A 508 -0.61 40.39 -19.08
C SER A 508 0.48 40.19 -18.02
N ALA A 509 0.73 38.92 -17.63
CA ALA A 509 1.88 38.54 -16.79
C ALA A 509 2.56 37.27 -17.36
N LYS A 510 3.85 37.08 -17.06
CA LYS A 510 4.63 35.89 -17.41
C LYS A 510 5.14 35.25 -16.13
N LEU A 511 4.86 33.96 -15.94
CA LEU A 511 5.53 33.18 -14.93
C LEU A 511 7.02 33.05 -15.32
N THR A 512 7.91 33.49 -14.44
CA THR A 512 9.37 33.43 -14.65
C THR A 512 9.98 32.22 -13.96
N ALA A 513 9.36 31.72 -12.89
CA ALA A 513 9.69 30.45 -12.28
C ALA A 513 8.44 29.84 -11.66
N CYS A 514 8.36 28.50 -11.75
CA CYS A 514 7.43 27.63 -11.02
C CYS A 514 8.17 26.31 -10.82
N LYS A 515 8.86 26.16 -9.69
CA LYS A 515 9.76 25.03 -9.47
C LYS A 515 9.93 24.67 -8.00
N ALA A 516 10.23 23.40 -7.72
CA ALA A 516 10.69 22.98 -6.40
C ALA A 516 12.05 23.63 -6.11
N ASN A 517 12.23 24.12 -4.90
CA ASN A 517 13.44 24.79 -4.42
C ASN A 517 13.89 24.13 -3.12
N GLY A 518 14.57 23.00 -3.27
CA GLY A 518 14.92 22.10 -2.18
C GLY A 518 13.72 21.37 -1.62
N THR A 519 13.92 20.70 -0.49
CA THR A 519 12.92 19.84 0.19
C THR A 519 11.81 20.60 0.91
N GLU A 520 11.97 21.93 1.08
CA GLU A 520 11.11 22.71 1.96
C GLU A 520 10.06 23.54 1.25
N LYS A 521 10.32 23.99 0.01
CA LYS A 521 9.46 24.99 -0.62
C LYS A 521 9.36 24.89 -2.13
N VAL A 522 8.20 25.31 -2.64
CA VAL A 522 7.98 25.60 -4.06
C VAL A 522 8.08 27.10 -4.27
N LYS A 523 8.95 27.53 -5.20
CA LYS A 523 9.14 28.94 -5.61
C LYS A 523 8.34 29.23 -6.87
N VAL A 524 7.42 30.20 -6.78
CA VAL A 524 6.68 30.70 -7.95
C VAL A 524 6.99 32.20 -8.09
N THR A 525 7.53 32.59 -9.26
CA THR A 525 7.79 34.01 -9.56
C THR A 525 7.14 34.40 -10.87
N ALA A 526 6.72 35.66 -10.96
CA ALA A 526 6.14 36.20 -12.16
C ALA A 526 6.52 37.67 -12.38
N THR A 527 6.53 38.07 -13.64
CA THR A 527 6.66 39.50 -14.01
C THR A 527 5.34 39.92 -14.68
N VAL A 528 4.77 41.00 -14.18
CA VAL A 528 3.60 41.63 -14.76
C VAL A 528 4.06 42.52 -15.89
N LYS A 529 3.65 42.21 -17.12
CA LYS A 529 4.01 42.99 -18.33
C LYS A 529 3.15 44.25 -18.48
N LYS A 530 1.83 44.09 -18.25
CA LYS A 530 0.84 45.18 -18.31
C LYS A 530 -0.02 45.18 -17.06
N ARG A 531 -0.20 46.36 -16.47
CA ARG A 531 -1.21 46.53 -15.41
C ARG A 531 -2.59 46.21 -15.97
N VAL A 532 -3.41 45.54 -15.19
CA VAL A 532 -4.77 45.18 -15.54
C VAL A 532 -5.74 45.60 -14.44
N VAL A 533 -6.94 45.96 -14.80
CA VAL A 533 -7.99 46.31 -13.84
C VAL A 533 -8.40 45.08 -13.01
N SER A 534 -8.66 45.31 -11.73
CA SER A 534 -9.15 44.28 -10.80
C SER A 534 -10.15 44.88 -9.82
N ASP A 535 -10.94 44.02 -9.14
CA ASP A 535 -11.96 44.50 -8.19
C ASP A 535 -11.33 45.00 -6.90
N ASP A 536 -10.10 44.60 -6.57
CA ASP A 536 -9.51 44.81 -5.23
C ASP A 536 -8.03 45.20 -5.24
N GLY A 537 -7.49 45.57 -6.39
CA GLY A 537 -6.09 46.02 -6.51
C GLY A 537 -5.03 44.93 -6.21
N CYS A 538 -5.38 43.66 -6.28
CA CYS A 538 -4.50 42.56 -5.92
C CYS A 538 -4.19 41.63 -7.09
N TYR A 539 -3.03 40.98 -6.99
CA TYR A 539 -2.67 39.80 -7.75
C TYR A 539 -2.78 38.57 -6.86
N TYR A 540 -3.27 37.52 -7.44
CA TYR A 540 -3.49 36.22 -6.79
C TYR A 540 -2.65 35.13 -7.43
N LEU A 541 -1.96 34.37 -6.63
CA LEU A 541 -1.53 33.05 -7.02
C LEU A 541 -2.71 32.12 -6.81
N VAL A 542 -3.12 31.42 -7.86
CA VAL A 542 -4.28 30.54 -7.85
C VAL A 542 -3.91 29.15 -8.30
N TYR A 543 -4.61 28.13 -7.74
CA TYR A 543 -4.63 26.81 -8.32
C TYR A 543 -5.45 26.83 -9.62
N VAL A 544 -4.97 26.11 -10.59
CA VAL A 544 -5.60 26.01 -11.92
C VAL A 544 -5.88 24.54 -12.23
N ASN A 545 -7.11 24.24 -12.64
CA ASN A 545 -7.45 22.88 -13.07
C ASN A 545 -6.66 22.53 -14.33
N PRO A 546 -5.88 21.42 -14.32
CA PRO A 546 -5.04 21.07 -15.46
C PRO A 546 -5.81 20.70 -16.73
N SER A 547 -7.03 20.15 -16.62
CA SER A 547 -7.80 19.65 -17.77
C SER A 547 -8.41 20.76 -18.59
N ASN A 548 -8.98 21.81 -17.95
CA ASN A 548 -9.69 22.91 -18.59
C ASN A 548 -9.00 24.29 -18.45
N LYS A 549 -7.91 24.37 -17.69
CA LYS A 549 -7.14 25.59 -17.44
C LYS A 549 -7.95 26.71 -16.74
N VAL A 550 -8.94 26.33 -15.92
CA VAL A 550 -9.76 27.27 -15.14
C VAL A 550 -9.18 27.42 -13.73
N PRO A 551 -8.99 28.65 -13.22
CA PRO A 551 -8.61 28.88 -11.83
C PRO A 551 -9.78 28.58 -10.89
N TYR A 552 -9.53 27.87 -9.78
CA TYR A 552 -10.62 27.44 -8.90
C TYR A 552 -10.42 27.80 -7.42
N LYS A 553 -9.18 27.96 -6.95
CA LYS A 553 -8.89 28.26 -5.55
C LYS A 553 -7.71 29.21 -5.42
N MET A 554 -7.78 30.15 -4.46
CA MET A 554 -6.66 31.03 -4.11
C MET A 554 -5.62 30.29 -3.28
N VAL A 555 -4.34 30.52 -3.61
CA VAL A 555 -3.20 30.06 -2.83
C VAL A 555 -2.65 31.19 -1.96
N LYS A 556 -2.30 32.32 -2.59
CA LYS A 556 -1.80 33.51 -1.91
C LYS A 556 -2.24 34.78 -2.63
N LYS A 557 -2.39 35.86 -1.87
CA LYS A 557 -2.74 37.20 -2.33
C LYS A 557 -1.54 38.10 -2.16
N LEU A 558 -1.27 38.97 -3.14
CA LEU A 558 -0.27 40.02 -3.05
C LEU A 558 -0.83 41.31 -3.63
N TYR A 559 -0.44 42.41 -3.06
CA TYR A 559 -0.71 43.72 -3.65
C TYR A 559 0.07 43.90 -4.96
N LYS A 560 -0.46 44.77 -5.84
CA LYS A 560 0.11 44.97 -7.18
C LYS A 560 1.54 45.48 -7.14
N LYS A 561 2.42 44.77 -7.80
CA LYS A 561 3.80 45.13 -8.09
C LYS A 561 4.26 44.44 -9.38
N LYS A 562 5.32 45.00 -10.02
CA LYS A 562 5.82 44.50 -11.31
C LYS A 562 6.41 43.08 -11.22
N LYS A 563 7.16 42.78 -10.16
CA LYS A 563 7.75 41.46 -9.89
C LYS A 563 7.00 40.78 -8.73
N LEU A 564 6.53 39.57 -8.91
CA LEU A 564 5.82 38.76 -7.91
C LEU A 564 6.70 37.60 -7.50
N SER A 565 6.74 37.29 -6.21
CA SER A 565 7.45 36.12 -5.66
C SER A 565 6.64 35.48 -4.56
N PHE A 566 6.43 34.17 -4.67
CA PHE A 566 5.70 33.35 -3.72
C PHE A 566 6.61 32.19 -3.31
N ASN A 567 6.88 32.06 -2.04
CA ASN A 567 7.53 30.91 -1.44
C ASN A 567 6.45 30.11 -0.70
N LEU A 568 6.15 28.93 -1.19
CA LEU A 568 5.14 28.02 -0.64
C LEU A 568 5.87 26.94 0.15
N LYS A 569 5.68 26.90 1.47
CA LYS A 569 6.35 25.94 2.36
C LYS A 569 5.66 24.58 2.25
N MET A 570 6.38 23.53 1.87
CA MET A 570 5.80 22.18 1.67
C MET A 570 5.33 21.52 2.96
N LYS A 571 5.88 21.92 4.12
CA LYS A 571 5.34 21.48 5.41
C LYS A 571 3.90 21.95 5.68
N GLU A 572 3.50 23.07 5.05
CA GLU A 572 2.14 23.61 5.16
C GLU A 572 1.18 22.92 4.19
N ASN A 573 1.69 22.39 3.09
CA ASN A 573 0.89 21.67 2.09
C ASN A 573 1.80 20.93 1.10
N THR A 574 1.82 19.61 1.16
CA THR A 574 2.59 18.76 0.25
C THR A 574 2.08 18.83 -1.19
N GLY A 575 0.80 19.13 -1.38
CA GLY A 575 0.16 19.28 -2.67
C GLY A 575 0.69 20.42 -3.53
N TYR A 576 1.52 21.32 -2.99
CA TYR A 576 2.13 22.38 -3.79
C TYR A 576 2.98 21.82 -4.95
N VAL A 577 3.63 20.69 -4.78
CA VAL A 577 4.52 20.14 -5.80
C VAL A 577 3.77 19.53 -6.99
N THR A 578 2.57 19.01 -6.76
CA THR A 578 1.73 18.39 -7.80
C THR A 578 0.86 19.39 -8.56
N SER A 579 0.65 20.57 -7.99
CA SER A 579 -0.33 21.56 -8.44
C SER A 579 0.09 22.35 -9.68
N MET A 580 -0.90 22.86 -10.41
CA MET A 580 -0.74 23.84 -11.47
C MET A 580 -1.08 25.23 -10.95
N PHE A 581 -0.19 26.20 -11.17
CA PHE A 581 -0.35 27.58 -10.70
C PHE A 581 -0.52 28.57 -11.83
N GLY A 582 -1.30 29.60 -11.57
CA GLY A 582 -1.42 30.79 -12.43
C GLY A 582 -1.50 32.06 -11.63
N ILE A 583 -1.16 33.20 -12.28
CA ILE A 583 -1.43 34.51 -11.72
C ILE A 583 -2.78 35.01 -12.22
N ALA A 584 -3.59 35.46 -11.30
CA ALA A 584 -4.94 35.96 -11.56
C ALA A 584 -5.22 37.30 -10.90
N VAL A 585 -6.29 37.95 -11.31
CA VAL A 585 -6.97 39.05 -10.62
C VAL A 585 -8.41 38.66 -10.35
N LYS A 586 -9.07 39.29 -9.39
CA LYS A 586 -10.53 39.23 -9.26
C LYS A 586 -11.18 40.24 -10.23
N LYS A 587 -12.18 39.78 -10.97
CA LYS A 587 -13.04 40.63 -11.84
C LYS A 587 -14.46 40.10 -11.75
N LYS A 588 -15.40 40.95 -11.31
CA LYS A 588 -16.78 40.56 -10.96
C LYS A 588 -16.81 39.35 -10.00
N GLY A 589 -16.02 39.44 -8.92
CA GLY A 589 -15.90 38.41 -7.88
C GLY A 589 -15.18 37.10 -8.29
N LYS A 590 -14.95 36.85 -9.60
CA LYS A 590 -14.34 35.60 -10.10
C LYS A 590 -12.84 35.80 -10.42
N TYR A 591 -12.03 34.74 -10.25
CA TYR A 591 -10.62 34.79 -10.67
C TYR A 591 -10.51 34.74 -12.20
N LYS A 592 -9.78 35.69 -12.77
CA LYS A 592 -9.41 35.74 -14.19
C LYS A 592 -7.89 35.62 -14.32
N LEU A 593 -7.41 34.62 -15.05
CA LEU A 593 -5.99 34.43 -15.30
C LEU A 593 -5.41 35.59 -16.13
N ILE A 594 -4.25 36.06 -15.69
CA ILE A 594 -3.45 37.07 -16.38
C ILE A 594 -2.09 36.50 -16.84
N SER A 595 -1.77 35.27 -16.48
CA SER A 595 -0.64 34.51 -17.01
C SER A 595 -1.09 33.17 -17.58
N SER A 596 -0.32 32.62 -18.51
CA SER A 596 -0.40 31.18 -18.80
C SER A 596 -0.08 30.40 -17.53
N PRO A 597 -0.87 29.35 -17.17
CA PRO A 597 -0.59 28.55 -15.98
C PRO A 597 0.57 27.60 -16.24
N SER A 598 1.25 27.20 -15.18
CA SER A 598 2.36 26.25 -15.24
C SER A 598 2.29 25.27 -14.08
N PHE A 599 2.66 24.04 -14.36
CA PHE A 599 3.02 23.09 -13.32
C PHE A 599 4.34 23.45 -12.68
N VAL A 600 4.54 22.95 -11.46
CA VAL A 600 5.85 22.98 -10.80
C VAL A 600 6.84 22.17 -11.64
N LYS A 601 8.06 22.63 -11.75
CA LYS A 601 9.16 21.89 -12.40
C LYS A 601 10.06 21.26 -11.34
N ASN A 602 10.79 20.22 -11.73
CA ASN A 602 11.82 19.54 -10.93
C ASN A 602 11.29 18.97 -9.60
N PRO A 603 10.29 18.09 -9.60
CA PRO A 603 9.77 17.50 -8.37
C PRO A 603 10.85 16.75 -7.58
N GLU A 604 11.82 16.14 -8.28
CA GLU A 604 12.95 15.41 -7.70
C GLU A 604 13.83 16.24 -6.78
N LYS A 605 13.83 17.57 -6.93
CA LYS A 605 14.54 18.47 -6.01
C LYS A 605 13.86 18.61 -4.65
N ALA A 606 12.58 18.25 -4.57
CA ALA A 606 11.84 18.21 -3.32
C ALA A 606 12.13 16.94 -2.52
N ALA A 607 12.62 15.89 -3.15
CA ALA A 607 12.82 14.59 -2.52
C ALA A 607 13.85 14.61 -1.40
N LYS A 608 13.48 14.02 -0.26
CA LYS A 608 14.39 13.69 0.84
C LYS A 608 15.21 12.44 0.52
N ASN A 609 14.62 11.44 -0.14
CA ASN A 609 15.31 10.25 -0.61
C ASN A 609 15.92 10.53 -2.00
N LYS A 610 17.25 10.62 -2.04
CA LYS A 610 18.06 10.83 -3.27
C LYS A 610 18.91 9.60 -3.61
N SER A 611 18.67 8.47 -2.96
CA SER A 611 19.38 7.24 -3.24
C SER A 611 19.33 6.91 -4.72
N LYS A 612 20.46 6.49 -5.29
CA LYS A 612 20.51 6.06 -6.69
C LYS A 612 19.57 4.87 -6.88
N TYR A 613 18.90 4.83 -8.02
CA TYR A 613 18.17 3.63 -8.43
C TYR A 613 19.15 2.47 -8.54
N LYS A 614 18.87 1.39 -7.84
CA LYS A 614 19.65 0.16 -7.92
C LYS A 614 18.76 -0.90 -8.57
N PRO A 615 19.07 -1.35 -9.78
CA PRO A 615 18.38 -2.52 -10.32
C PRO A 615 18.66 -3.72 -9.40
N GLY A 616 17.77 -4.69 -9.38
CA GLY A 616 17.99 -5.95 -8.67
C GLY A 616 19.33 -6.59 -9.11
N LYS A 617 19.96 -7.34 -8.20
CA LYS A 617 21.20 -8.07 -8.52
C LYS A 617 21.01 -9.04 -9.70
N THR A 618 19.78 -9.47 -9.94
CA THR A 618 19.33 -10.22 -11.11
C THR A 618 18.03 -9.61 -11.65
N LYS A 619 17.69 -9.88 -12.92
CA LYS A 619 16.38 -9.46 -13.46
C LYS A 619 15.24 -10.35 -13.00
N LYS A 620 15.57 -11.52 -12.40
CA LYS A 620 14.63 -12.50 -11.91
C LYS A 620 13.70 -11.91 -10.87
N GLY A 621 12.43 -12.12 -11.04
CA GLY A 621 11.39 -11.67 -10.13
C GLY A 621 10.18 -12.58 -10.18
N ILE A 622 9.40 -12.51 -9.13
CA ILE A 622 8.13 -13.20 -8.98
C ILE A 622 7.12 -12.28 -8.31
N GLN A 623 5.87 -12.37 -8.70
CA GLN A 623 4.79 -11.65 -8.04
C GLN A 623 4.75 -12.06 -6.56
N PHE A 624 4.61 -11.09 -5.68
CA PHE A 624 4.48 -11.36 -4.26
C PHE A 624 3.10 -11.98 -4.00
N SER A 625 3.07 -13.19 -3.45
CA SER A 625 1.83 -13.86 -3.09
C SER A 625 1.56 -13.74 -1.59
N ASN A 626 2.29 -14.47 -0.76
CA ASN A 626 1.95 -14.58 0.66
C ASN A 626 3.14 -14.41 1.62
N SER A 627 4.36 -14.80 1.23
CA SER A 627 5.48 -14.79 2.17
C SER A 627 6.80 -14.27 1.61
N MET A 628 7.64 -13.80 2.50
CA MET A 628 9.02 -13.43 2.16
C MET A 628 9.90 -14.65 1.87
N GLU A 629 9.54 -15.81 2.40
CA GLU A 629 10.27 -17.07 2.19
C GLU A 629 10.15 -17.53 0.74
N GLU A 630 9.01 -17.35 0.12
CA GLU A 630 8.82 -17.62 -1.32
C GLU A 630 9.80 -16.82 -2.18
N LEU A 631 9.95 -15.52 -1.89
CA LEU A 631 10.92 -14.69 -2.61
C LEU A 631 12.37 -15.15 -2.39
N LYS A 632 12.69 -15.60 -1.17
CA LYS A 632 14.02 -16.08 -0.80
C LYS A 632 14.31 -17.44 -1.44
N SER A 633 13.38 -18.39 -1.33
CA SER A 633 13.53 -19.75 -1.91
C SER A 633 13.77 -19.70 -3.41
N CYS A 634 13.08 -18.80 -4.10
CA CYS A 634 13.27 -18.56 -5.53
C CYS A 634 14.55 -17.79 -5.87
N GLY A 635 15.18 -17.13 -4.90
CA GLY A 635 16.27 -16.20 -5.15
C GLY A 635 15.85 -14.95 -5.94
N ALA A 636 14.57 -14.58 -5.89
CA ALA A 636 14.03 -13.42 -6.60
C ALA A 636 14.61 -12.11 -6.06
N LYS A 637 14.91 -11.17 -6.97
CA LYS A 637 15.39 -9.82 -6.63
C LYS A 637 14.51 -8.70 -7.18
N ASN A 638 13.40 -9.05 -7.77
CA ASN A 638 12.32 -8.14 -8.14
C ASN A 638 11.01 -8.77 -7.72
N THR A 639 10.08 -7.95 -7.27
CA THR A 639 8.74 -8.39 -6.93
C THR A 639 7.72 -7.28 -7.22
N PHE A 640 6.46 -7.61 -7.14
CA PHE A 640 5.36 -6.81 -7.63
C PHE A 640 4.16 -6.92 -6.70
N LEU A 641 3.49 -5.80 -6.44
CA LEU A 641 2.26 -5.72 -5.66
C LEU A 641 1.26 -4.76 -6.30
N ASN A 642 0.01 -5.15 -6.27
CA ASN A 642 -1.12 -4.30 -6.65
C ASN A 642 -1.48 -3.33 -5.52
N VAL A 643 -1.86 -2.10 -5.89
CA VAL A 643 -2.37 -1.08 -4.98
C VAL A 643 -3.60 -0.45 -5.62
N THR A 644 -4.77 -0.81 -5.15
CA THR A 644 -6.04 -0.31 -5.68
C THR A 644 -6.62 0.81 -4.81
N VAL A 645 -7.62 1.50 -5.33
CA VAL A 645 -8.33 2.53 -4.57
C VAL A 645 -9.03 1.92 -3.36
N SER A 646 -9.66 0.75 -3.51
CA SER A 646 -10.29 0.03 -2.40
C SER A 646 -9.31 -0.27 -1.27
N MET A 647 -8.10 -0.71 -1.58
CA MET A 647 -7.06 -0.97 -0.58
C MET A 647 -6.64 0.29 0.18
N VAL A 648 -6.61 1.46 -0.49
CA VAL A 648 -6.18 2.71 0.14
C VAL A 648 -7.31 3.37 0.91
N PHE A 649 -8.57 3.17 0.53
CA PHE A 649 -9.74 3.79 1.17
C PHE A 649 -10.58 2.82 2.01
N GLY A 650 -10.34 1.51 1.96
CA GLY A 650 -11.19 0.48 2.57
C GLY A 650 -11.26 0.52 4.11
N ASN A 651 -10.21 0.97 4.78
CA ASN A 651 -10.20 1.20 6.23
C ASN A 651 -9.52 2.55 6.52
N PRO A 652 -10.25 3.68 6.39
CA PRO A 652 -9.68 5.02 6.38
C PRO A 652 -9.39 5.54 7.80
N THR A 653 -8.32 5.06 8.43
CA THR A 653 -7.93 5.41 9.80
C THR A 653 -6.90 6.54 9.89
N VAL A 654 -6.19 6.86 8.80
CA VAL A 654 -5.10 7.84 8.80
C VAL A 654 -5.52 9.14 8.13
N PRO A 655 -5.65 10.26 8.88
CA PRO A 655 -5.95 11.55 8.30
C PRO A 655 -4.74 12.10 7.53
N TYR A 656 -4.98 12.61 6.34
CA TYR A 656 -3.98 13.22 5.47
C TYR A 656 -4.45 14.56 4.92
N GLU A 657 -3.73 15.63 5.25
CA GLU A 657 -4.07 16.96 4.76
C GLU A 657 -3.49 17.22 3.37
N TYR A 658 -4.35 17.58 2.43
CA TYR A 658 -3.99 17.94 1.06
C TYR A 658 -4.78 19.16 0.59
N ASN A 659 -4.08 20.24 0.19
CA ASN A 659 -4.68 21.49 -0.27
C ASN A 659 -5.73 22.09 0.69
N GLY A 660 -5.55 21.90 2.00
CA GLY A 660 -6.45 22.40 3.05
C GLY A 660 -7.78 21.63 3.11
N LYS A 661 -7.75 20.36 2.73
CA LYS A 661 -8.79 19.36 3.00
C LYS A 661 -8.14 18.14 3.63
N VAL A 662 -8.83 17.49 4.55
CA VAL A 662 -8.42 16.22 5.14
C VAL A 662 -9.07 15.09 4.36
N TYR A 663 -8.29 14.11 3.99
CA TYR A 663 -8.68 12.83 3.41
C TYR A 663 -8.23 11.74 4.36
N ASN A 664 -9.05 10.73 4.57
CA ASN A 664 -8.69 9.60 5.40
C ASN A 664 -8.31 8.41 4.52
N PHE A 665 -7.20 7.76 4.83
CA PHE A 665 -6.66 6.62 4.11
C PHE A 665 -6.41 5.44 5.05
N ASN A 666 -6.25 4.26 4.49
CA ASN A 666 -5.77 3.09 5.22
C ASN A 666 -4.31 3.31 5.68
N SER A 667 -3.91 2.75 6.80
CA SER A 667 -2.55 2.88 7.37
C SER A 667 -1.44 2.33 6.47
N MET A 668 -1.76 1.38 5.59
CA MET A 668 -0.81 0.69 4.70
C MET A 668 0.33 -0.02 5.46
N ASP A 669 0.13 -0.41 6.71
CA ASP A 669 1.19 -0.97 7.56
C ASP A 669 1.72 -2.31 7.03
N THR A 670 0.84 -3.21 6.59
CA THR A 670 1.23 -4.48 5.97
C THR A 670 2.13 -4.26 4.76
N TYR A 671 1.72 -3.36 3.86
CA TYR A 671 2.53 -3.01 2.69
C TYR A 671 3.87 -2.39 3.07
N ARG A 672 3.88 -1.59 4.14
CA ARG A 672 5.10 -0.95 4.65
C ARG A 672 6.07 -1.97 5.22
N ASP A 673 5.58 -2.97 5.93
CA ASP A 673 6.39 -4.08 6.43
C ASP A 673 7.00 -4.89 5.28
N ILE A 674 6.19 -5.33 4.32
CA ILE A 674 6.64 -6.06 3.12
C ILE A 674 7.72 -5.27 2.38
N VAL A 675 7.45 -3.99 2.05
CA VAL A 675 8.40 -3.14 1.33
C VAL A 675 9.71 -2.96 2.11
N SER A 676 9.62 -2.77 3.42
CA SER A 676 10.80 -2.61 4.28
C SER A 676 11.64 -3.88 4.33
N LYS A 677 11.01 -5.06 4.42
CA LYS A 677 11.68 -6.36 4.36
C LYS A 677 12.33 -6.58 2.99
N CYS A 678 11.63 -6.30 1.91
CA CYS A 678 12.19 -6.35 0.55
C CYS A 678 13.40 -5.43 0.39
N ASN A 679 13.33 -4.18 0.88
CA ASN A 679 14.45 -3.24 0.82
C ASN A 679 15.68 -3.75 1.59
N LYS A 680 15.49 -4.36 2.78
CA LYS A 680 16.58 -4.97 3.56
C LYS A 680 17.26 -6.13 2.80
N LEU A 681 16.49 -6.92 2.07
CA LEU A 681 16.98 -8.06 1.28
C LEU A 681 17.50 -7.67 -0.12
N GLY A 682 17.47 -6.38 -0.45
CA GLY A 682 17.85 -5.88 -1.76
C GLY A 682 16.94 -6.34 -2.90
N ILE A 683 15.66 -6.60 -2.59
CA ILE A 683 14.63 -6.95 -3.55
C ILE A 683 13.95 -5.66 -4.02
N ASN A 684 13.91 -5.45 -5.33
CA ASN A 684 13.23 -4.32 -5.94
C ASN A 684 11.71 -4.52 -5.90
N MET A 685 11.03 -3.60 -5.26
CA MET A 685 9.58 -3.57 -5.21
C MET A 685 9.01 -2.76 -6.38
N THR A 686 8.00 -3.31 -7.03
CA THR A 686 7.15 -2.62 -8.02
C THR A 686 5.72 -2.53 -7.46
N PHE A 687 5.15 -1.33 -7.45
CA PHE A 687 3.72 -1.11 -7.19
C PHE A 687 2.97 -0.85 -8.49
N GLN A 688 1.86 -1.50 -8.69
CA GLN A 688 0.90 -1.18 -9.74
C GLN A 688 -0.32 -0.50 -9.12
N VAL A 689 -0.53 0.76 -9.51
CA VAL A 689 -1.58 1.61 -8.94
C VAL A 689 -2.76 1.64 -9.89
N MET A 690 -3.91 1.20 -9.41
CA MET A 690 -5.12 1.00 -10.21
C MET A 690 -6.35 1.64 -9.57
N LEU A 691 -7.32 1.99 -10.39
CA LEU A 691 -8.62 2.49 -9.94
C LEU A 691 -9.64 1.38 -10.17
N ASP A 692 -9.96 0.66 -9.13
CA ASP A 692 -11.03 -0.33 -9.08
C ASP A 692 -12.38 0.33 -8.74
N TRP A 693 -13.45 -0.42 -8.87
CA TRP A 693 -14.76 0.02 -8.37
C TRP A 693 -14.77 -0.13 -6.85
N TYR A 694 -15.00 0.97 -6.17
CA TYR A 694 -15.18 0.99 -4.72
C TYR A 694 -16.26 2.01 -4.35
N ASP A 695 -17.30 1.53 -3.70
CA ASP A 695 -18.43 2.36 -3.28
C ASP A 695 -17.97 3.50 -2.36
N GLY A 696 -18.58 4.66 -2.48
CA GLY A 696 -18.12 5.88 -1.81
C GLY A 696 -16.92 6.57 -2.47
N GLN A 697 -16.22 5.93 -3.42
CA GLN A 697 -15.12 6.52 -4.19
C GLN A 697 -15.36 6.56 -5.72
N THR A 698 -16.55 6.19 -6.17
CA THR A 698 -16.92 6.17 -7.60
C THR A 698 -16.84 7.54 -8.27
N ASP A 699 -16.83 8.64 -7.49
CA ASP A 699 -16.56 9.98 -8.01
C ASP A 699 -15.16 10.12 -8.63
N MET A 700 -14.21 9.25 -8.24
CA MET A 700 -12.86 9.18 -8.80
C MET A 700 -12.85 8.54 -10.20
N ILE A 701 -13.89 7.79 -10.58
CA ILE A 701 -14.08 7.24 -11.91
C ILE A 701 -14.63 8.32 -12.85
N ALA A 702 -14.09 8.43 -14.07
CA ALA A 702 -14.57 9.34 -15.08
C ALA A 702 -16.06 9.11 -15.35
N THR A 703 -16.87 10.16 -15.38
CA THR A 703 -18.34 10.05 -15.49
C THR A 703 -18.79 9.15 -16.65
N ARG A 704 -18.12 9.24 -17.81
CA ARG A 704 -18.41 8.41 -18.98
C ARG A 704 -17.93 6.96 -18.90
N ALA A 705 -17.12 6.62 -17.88
CA ALA A 705 -16.63 5.26 -17.61
C ALA A 705 -17.25 4.68 -16.33
N ARG A 706 -18.23 5.33 -15.73
CA ARG A 706 -18.84 4.90 -14.47
C ARG A 706 -19.96 3.90 -14.75
N ARG A 707 -19.61 2.61 -14.74
CA ARG A 707 -20.52 1.47 -14.86
C ARG A 707 -19.95 0.33 -14.02
N ALA A 708 -20.67 -0.09 -12.97
CA ALA A 708 -20.26 -1.21 -12.11
C ALA A 708 -20.09 -2.49 -12.93
N GLY A 709 -19.13 -3.32 -12.60
CA GLY A 709 -18.88 -4.62 -13.24
C GLY A 709 -18.36 -4.55 -14.67
N ALA A 710 -18.12 -3.35 -15.23
CA ALA A 710 -17.73 -3.24 -16.64
C ALA A 710 -16.29 -3.72 -16.92
N ALA A 711 -15.40 -3.62 -15.94
CA ALA A 711 -14.05 -4.15 -15.97
C ALA A 711 -13.46 -4.09 -14.54
N PRO A 712 -12.36 -4.78 -14.25
CA PRO A 712 -11.69 -4.70 -12.95
C PRO A 712 -11.21 -3.29 -12.59
N TYR A 713 -10.78 -2.51 -13.58
CA TYR A 713 -10.24 -1.17 -13.38
C TYR A 713 -10.84 -0.14 -14.32
N TYR A 714 -10.74 1.14 -13.93
CA TYR A 714 -11.48 2.24 -14.56
C TYR A 714 -10.60 3.44 -14.88
N THR A 715 -11.10 4.29 -15.78
CA THR A 715 -10.48 5.58 -16.12
C THR A 715 -10.75 6.63 -15.03
N TRP A 716 -9.71 7.31 -14.59
CA TRP A 716 -9.75 8.34 -13.54
C TRP A 716 -10.53 9.60 -13.94
N ASN A 717 -11.17 10.24 -12.98
CA ASN A 717 -11.87 11.51 -13.16
C ASN A 717 -10.95 12.71 -12.88
N ILE A 718 -10.44 13.35 -13.92
CA ILE A 718 -9.63 14.57 -13.81
C ILE A 718 -10.41 15.87 -14.07
N SER A 719 -11.65 15.78 -14.55
CA SER A 719 -12.48 16.96 -14.88
C SER A 719 -13.05 17.60 -13.63
N ASN A 720 -13.45 16.82 -12.64
CA ASN A 720 -13.91 17.27 -11.33
C ASN A 720 -12.71 17.63 -10.44
N ASN A 721 -12.72 18.82 -9.82
CA ASN A 721 -11.63 19.27 -8.96
C ASN A 721 -11.52 18.44 -7.67
N SER A 722 -12.65 18.04 -7.08
CA SER A 722 -12.66 17.25 -5.83
C SER A 722 -12.09 15.86 -6.07
N ALA A 723 -12.59 15.14 -7.09
CA ALA A 723 -12.10 13.82 -7.46
C ALA A 723 -10.60 13.83 -7.82
N ARG A 724 -10.18 14.82 -8.61
CA ARG A 724 -8.76 14.99 -8.96
C ARG A 724 -7.88 15.27 -7.72
N GLU A 725 -8.33 16.15 -6.81
CA GLU A 725 -7.58 16.41 -5.57
C GLU A 725 -7.52 15.20 -4.65
N LYS A 726 -8.59 14.40 -4.60
CA LYS A 726 -8.64 13.12 -3.87
C LYS A 726 -7.59 12.14 -4.42
N MET A 727 -7.54 11.95 -5.74
CA MET A 727 -6.52 11.14 -6.42
C MET A 727 -5.09 11.66 -6.15
N GLU A 728 -4.87 12.97 -6.29
CA GLU A 728 -3.56 13.58 -6.04
C GLU A 728 -3.14 13.43 -4.57
N ALA A 729 -4.09 13.52 -3.63
CA ALA A 729 -3.87 13.28 -2.20
C ALA A 729 -3.45 11.83 -1.94
N MET A 730 -4.16 10.86 -2.52
CA MET A 730 -3.83 9.43 -2.44
C MET A 730 -2.40 9.17 -2.95
N PHE A 731 -2.04 9.68 -4.12
CA PHE A 731 -0.70 9.49 -4.67
C PHE A 731 0.38 10.15 -3.79
N CYS A 732 0.11 11.34 -3.23
CA CYS A 732 1.03 11.99 -2.32
C CYS A 732 1.18 11.23 -1.00
N TYR A 733 0.11 10.66 -0.47
CA TYR A 733 0.12 9.80 0.71
C TYR A 733 0.97 8.56 0.48
N LEU A 734 0.71 7.80 -0.59
CA LEU A 734 1.50 6.63 -0.97
C LEU A 734 2.97 7.00 -1.20
N GLY A 735 3.23 8.07 -1.95
CA GLY A 735 4.58 8.57 -2.18
C GLY A 735 5.32 8.94 -0.90
N GLN A 736 4.62 9.49 0.10
CA GLN A 736 5.20 9.86 1.39
C GLN A 736 5.56 8.64 2.24
N ILE A 737 4.75 7.60 2.21
CA ILE A 737 5.03 6.33 2.92
C ILE A 737 6.17 5.60 2.23
N PHE A 738 6.04 5.36 0.92
CA PHE A 738 6.90 4.47 0.14
C PHE A 738 8.02 5.21 -0.64
N GLY A 739 8.35 6.42 -0.23
CA GLY A 739 9.47 7.19 -0.77
C GLY A 739 10.59 7.43 0.25
N ARG A 740 10.52 6.89 1.47
CA ARG A 740 11.50 7.07 2.55
C ARG A 740 12.74 6.22 2.29
N LYS A 741 13.91 6.59 2.86
CA LYS A 741 15.14 5.77 2.72
C LYS A 741 15.00 4.37 3.31
N SER A 742 14.23 4.21 4.38
CA SER A 742 14.00 2.93 5.07
C SER A 742 12.85 2.10 4.47
N CYS A 743 12.00 2.72 3.64
CA CYS A 743 10.85 2.07 3.04
C CYS A 743 10.57 2.77 1.71
N TYR A 744 11.06 2.19 0.60
CA TYR A 744 10.88 2.80 -0.72
C TYR A 744 10.50 1.79 -1.79
N VAL A 745 9.64 2.23 -2.68
CA VAL A 745 9.26 1.52 -3.90
C VAL A 745 10.00 2.13 -5.07
N SER A 746 10.75 1.31 -5.78
CA SER A 746 11.61 1.76 -6.89
C SER A 746 10.83 1.98 -8.18
N ASN A 747 9.82 1.16 -8.44
CA ASN A 747 9.04 1.15 -9.66
C ASN A 747 7.56 1.37 -9.35
N TRP A 748 6.91 2.22 -10.12
CA TRP A 748 5.50 2.54 -9.99
C TRP A 748 4.82 2.43 -11.35
N VAL A 749 3.93 1.48 -11.49
CA VAL A 749 3.15 1.24 -12.70
C VAL A 749 1.78 1.88 -12.53
N LEU A 750 1.31 2.61 -13.53
CA LEU A 750 -0.01 3.21 -13.52
C LEU A 750 -0.96 2.43 -14.43
N GLY A 751 -1.98 1.85 -13.84
CA GLY A 751 -2.99 1.04 -14.54
C GLY A 751 -2.46 -0.32 -14.97
N ASN A 752 -3.36 -1.19 -15.40
CA ASN A 752 -3.05 -2.49 -16.00
C ASN A 752 -3.46 -2.46 -17.48
N GLU A 753 -2.55 -2.85 -18.40
CA GLU A 753 -2.83 -2.99 -19.85
C GLU A 753 -3.70 -1.87 -20.43
N ILE A 754 -3.19 -0.62 -20.35
CA ILE A 754 -3.96 0.56 -20.75
C ILE A 754 -4.30 0.61 -22.23
N ASN A 755 -3.74 -0.26 -23.03
CA ASN A 755 -4.12 -0.48 -24.43
C ASN A 755 -5.40 -1.31 -24.58
N ASN A 756 -5.84 -2.00 -23.50
CA ASN A 756 -7.12 -2.69 -23.41
C ASN A 756 -8.11 -1.90 -22.52
N PRO A 757 -8.70 -0.83 -23.04
CA PRO A 757 -9.62 0.02 -22.29
C PRO A 757 -11.05 -0.53 -22.20
N VAL A 758 -11.25 -1.75 -22.58
CA VAL A 758 -12.51 -2.50 -22.45
C VAL A 758 -12.37 -3.51 -21.32
N GLY A 759 -11.34 -4.35 -21.37
CA GLY A 759 -11.14 -5.43 -20.40
C GLY A 759 -10.44 -4.99 -19.12
N TRP A 760 -9.47 -4.05 -19.19
CA TRP A 760 -8.61 -3.76 -18.02
C TRP A 760 -8.64 -2.32 -17.50
N ASN A 761 -8.92 -1.31 -18.33
CA ASN A 761 -9.01 0.08 -17.89
C ASN A 761 -10.22 0.76 -18.53
N TYR A 762 -11.39 0.39 -18.07
CA TYR A 762 -12.64 0.76 -18.70
C TYR A 762 -12.76 2.27 -18.96
N ARG A 763 -12.90 2.60 -20.24
CA ARG A 763 -13.03 4.00 -20.70
C ARG A 763 -14.46 4.44 -20.95
N GLY A 764 -15.42 3.51 -20.98
CA GLY A 764 -16.79 3.81 -21.39
C GLY A 764 -16.83 4.52 -22.75
N SER A 765 -17.64 5.56 -22.85
CA SER A 765 -17.79 6.35 -24.08
C SER A 765 -16.73 7.46 -24.25
N LEU A 766 -15.62 7.44 -23.51
CA LEU A 766 -14.53 8.38 -23.73
C LEU A 766 -13.85 8.11 -25.07
N SER A 767 -13.66 9.18 -25.88
CA SER A 767 -12.85 9.06 -27.10
C SER A 767 -11.40 8.70 -26.75
N LYS A 768 -10.67 8.04 -27.66
CA LYS A 768 -9.24 7.72 -27.53
C LYS A 768 -8.42 8.94 -27.11
N ALA A 769 -8.66 10.10 -27.71
CA ALA A 769 -7.96 11.33 -27.38
C ALA A 769 -8.21 11.79 -25.92
N SER A 770 -9.46 11.69 -25.45
CA SER A 770 -9.84 12.02 -24.08
C SER A 770 -9.29 11.02 -23.07
N TYR A 771 -9.30 9.73 -23.38
CA TYR A 771 -8.72 8.67 -22.57
C TYR A 771 -7.23 8.90 -22.34
N PHE A 772 -6.41 9.02 -23.38
CA PHE A 772 -4.98 9.24 -23.25
C PHE A 772 -4.62 10.62 -22.71
N LYS A 773 -5.44 11.64 -22.94
CA LYS A 773 -5.30 12.95 -22.25
C LYS A 773 -5.48 12.79 -20.75
N THR A 774 -6.49 12.06 -20.32
CA THR A 774 -6.75 11.76 -18.91
C THR A 774 -5.60 10.98 -18.31
N TYR A 775 -5.21 9.89 -18.96
CA TYR A 775 -4.13 9.04 -18.51
C TYR A 775 -2.80 9.79 -18.36
N ALA A 776 -2.48 10.68 -19.30
CA ALA A 776 -1.29 11.51 -19.22
C ALA A 776 -1.31 12.49 -18.03
N HIS A 777 -2.48 13.04 -17.67
CA HIS A 777 -2.62 13.89 -16.48
C HIS A 777 -2.43 13.09 -15.19
N VAL A 778 -3.01 11.89 -15.11
CA VAL A 778 -2.89 10.98 -13.95
C VAL A 778 -1.44 10.51 -13.79
N PHE A 779 -0.81 10.08 -14.88
CA PHE A 779 0.61 9.72 -14.89
C PHE A 779 1.50 10.85 -14.38
N ARG A 780 1.24 12.08 -14.85
CA ARG A 780 1.98 13.24 -14.36
C ARG A 780 1.76 13.44 -12.85
N ALA A 781 0.54 13.25 -12.34
CA ALA A 781 0.23 13.39 -10.91
C ALA A 781 1.00 12.36 -10.08
N LEU A 782 0.96 11.08 -10.46
CA LEU A 782 1.73 10.02 -9.82
C LEU A 782 3.25 10.28 -9.89
N TYR A 783 3.75 10.66 -11.07
CA TYR A 783 5.16 11.01 -11.27
C TYR A 783 5.62 12.09 -10.28
N TYR A 784 4.82 13.12 -10.09
CA TYR A 784 5.17 14.25 -9.21
C TYR A 784 5.07 13.86 -7.73
N ALA A 785 4.01 13.15 -7.35
CA ALA A 785 3.82 12.66 -5.99
C ALA A 785 5.01 11.78 -5.56
N VAL A 786 5.32 10.77 -6.34
CA VAL A 786 6.39 9.81 -6.05
C VAL A 786 7.77 10.47 -6.11
N ARG A 787 8.10 11.16 -7.22
CA ARG A 787 9.43 11.71 -7.42
C ARG A 787 9.75 12.91 -6.54
N SER A 788 8.74 13.50 -5.93
CA SER A 788 8.95 14.52 -4.88
C SER A 788 9.38 13.91 -3.54
N GLN A 789 9.26 12.61 -3.37
CA GLN A 789 9.66 11.88 -2.16
C GLN A 789 10.92 11.04 -2.40
N TYR A 790 10.95 10.28 -3.49
CA TYR A 790 12.11 9.51 -3.96
C TYR A 790 12.51 9.97 -5.37
N SER A 791 13.63 10.72 -5.46
CA SER A 791 14.02 11.42 -6.70
C SER A 791 14.34 10.49 -7.88
N ASN A 792 14.70 9.26 -7.62
CA ASN A 792 15.14 8.29 -8.64
C ASN A 792 14.15 7.15 -8.87
N ALA A 793 12.93 7.22 -8.31
CA ALA A 793 11.87 6.28 -8.63
C ALA A 793 11.54 6.30 -10.13
N HIS A 794 11.23 5.15 -10.67
CA HIS A 794 10.80 4.95 -12.05
C HIS A 794 9.27 4.84 -12.13
N ILE A 795 8.69 5.53 -13.10
CA ILE A 795 7.24 5.50 -13.32
C ILE A 795 6.98 4.87 -14.69
N PHE A 796 6.05 3.93 -14.73
CA PHE A 796 5.74 3.09 -15.87
C PHE A 796 4.30 3.27 -16.33
N ILE A 797 4.05 3.07 -17.61
CA ILE A 797 2.75 2.67 -18.14
C ILE A 797 2.77 1.16 -18.36
N CYS A 798 1.61 0.50 -18.36
CA CYS A 798 1.49 -0.94 -18.59
C CYS A 798 0.75 -1.24 -19.89
N THR A 799 1.25 -2.20 -20.67
CA THR A 799 0.60 -2.70 -21.89
C THR A 799 0.83 -4.21 -22.06
N ASP A 800 -0.07 -4.83 -22.80
CA ASP A 800 0.00 -6.25 -23.20
C ASP A 800 0.86 -6.49 -24.45
N ASN A 801 0.84 -7.75 -24.94
CA ASN A 801 1.61 -8.21 -26.09
C ASN A 801 1.01 -7.87 -27.47
N TYR A 802 -0.16 -7.24 -27.56
CA TYR A 802 -0.80 -6.82 -28.82
C TYR A 802 -0.04 -5.63 -29.43
N TRP A 803 1.00 -5.91 -30.23
CA TRP A 803 1.92 -4.86 -30.69
C TRP A 803 1.35 -3.98 -31.79
N ASN A 804 0.96 -4.57 -32.94
CA ASN A 804 0.20 -3.88 -33.99
C ASN A 804 -1.27 -4.33 -34.05
N ALA A 805 -1.61 -5.49 -33.50
CA ALA A 805 -2.98 -5.91 -33.25
C ALA A 805 -3.58 -5.18 -32.04
N ALA A 806 -4.88 -5.33 -31.83
CA ALA A 806 -5.60 -4.86 -30.66
C ALA A 806 -6.80 -5.80 -30.40
N VAL A 807 -7.21 -5.91 -29.15
CA VAL A 807 -8.52 -6.47 -28.80
C VAL A 807 -9.63 -5.57 -29.34
N ALA A 808 -10.82 -6.12 -29.59
CA ALA A 808 -11.99 -5.34 -30.03
C ALA A 808 -12.24 -4.14 -29.09
N GLY A 809 -12.37 -2.94 -29.63
CA GLY A 809 -12.52 -1.71 -28.87
C GLY A 809 -11.23 -1.21 -28.16
N GLY A 810 -10.13 -1.94 -28.26
CA GLY A 810 -8.83 -1.61 -27.70
C GLY A 810 -7.91 -0.84 -28.66
N PHE A 811 -6.63 -0.81 -28.29
CA PHE A 811 -5.57 -0.15 -29.04
C PHE A 811 -4.35 -1.03 -29.10
N SER A 812 -3.59 -1.00 -30.18
CA SER A 812 -2.30 -1.68 -30.20
C SER A 812 -1.33 -1.02 -29.20
N THR A 813 -0.43 -1.81 -28.63
CA THR A 813 0.62 -1.32 -27.74
C THR A 813 1.47 -0.24 -28.39
N LYS A 814 1.84 -0.41 -29.64
CA LYS A 814 2.66 0.55 -30.40
C LYS A 814 1.95 1.90 -30.56
N ASP A 815 0.65 1.89 -30.90
CA ASP A 815 -0.15 3.09 -30.99
C ASP A 815 -0.40 3.73 -29.61
N THR A 816 -0.64 2.91 -28.60
CA THR A 816 -0.80 3.34 -27.20
C THR A 816 0.43 4.12 -26.71
N ILE A 817 1.63 3.58 -26.87
CA ILE A 817 2.89 4.24 -26.49
C ILE A 817 3.04 5.59 -27.22
N ASN A 818 2.74 5.60 -28.53
CA ASN A 818 2.85 6.82 -29.36
C ASN A 818 1.84 7.88 -28.92
N THR A 819 0.58 7.50 -28.75
CA THR A 819 -0.50 8.41 -28.37
C THR A 819 -0.35 8.91 -26.96
N PHE A 820 0.04 8.04 -26.03
CA PHE A 820 0.36 8.42 -24.64
C PHE A 820 1.51 9.43 -24.61
N THR A 821 2.62 9.15 -25.27
CA THR A 821 3.79 10.06 -25.29
C THR A 821 3.43 11.42 -25.88
N LYS A 822 2.64 11.46 -26.97
CA LYS A 822 2.12 12.71 -27.55
C LYS A 822 1.24 13.46 -26.56
N SER A 823 0.38 12.75 -25.84
CA SER A 823 -0.52 13.32 -24.83
C SER A 823 0.26 13.82 -23.61
N LEU A 824 1.24 13.04 -23.12
CA LEU A 824 2.09 13.43 -22.00
C LEU A 824 2.90 14.69 -22.30
N ASN A 825 3.48 14.81 -23.50
CA ASN A 825 4.20 16.00 -23.94
C ASN A 825 3.30 17.25 -24.05
N LYS A 826 2.01 17.08 -24.37
CA LYS A 826 1.01 18.16 -24.34
C LYS A 826 0.67 18.57 -22.91
N VAL A 827 0.62 17.63 -21.97
CA VAL A 827 0.39 17.91 -20.54
C VAL A 827 1.61 18.61 -19.95
N GLN A 828 2.78 18.01 -20.12
CA GLN A 828 4.06 18.56 -19.66
C GLN A 828 5.23 17.93 -20.41
N LYS A 829 5.95 18.71 -21.20
CA LYS A 829 7.13 18.25 -21.95
C LYS A 829 8.27 17.84 -20.99
N GLY A 830 8.97 16.76 -21.33
CA GLY A 830 10.19 16.31 -20.64
C GLY A 830 9.98 15.39 -19.45
N LEU A 831 8.76 14.93 -19.20
CA LEU A 831 8.52 13.86 -18.24
C LEU A 831 9.02 12.53 -18.81
N LYS A 832 9.78 11.80 -17.99
CA LYS A 832 10.31 10.49 -18.34
C LYS A 832 9.28 9.42 -17.97
N TRP A 833 9.00 8.53 -18.90
CA TRP A 833 8.16 7.36 -18.68
C TRP A 833 8.93 6.09 -18.98
N ASN A 834 8.49 4.97 -18.45
CA ASN A 834 9.03 3.64 -18.69
C ASN A 834 7.87 2.70 -19.03
N LEU A 835 8.16 1.49 -19.49
CA LEU A 835 7.18 0.51 -19.92
C LEU A 835 7.18 -0.72 -19.01
N ALA A 836 6.06 -1.04 -18.41
CA ALA A 836 5.71 -2.35 -17.89
C ALA A 836 5.01 -3.11 -19.01
N TYR A 837 5.49 -4.29 -19.35
CA TYR A 837 5.07 -5.01 -20.53
C TYR A 837 4.77 -6.46 -20.19
N HIS A 838 3.61 -6.94 -20.61
CA HIS A 838 3.20 -8.32 -20.45
C HIS A 838 3.52 -9.05 -21.75
N ALA A 839 4.67 -9.75 -21.80
CA ALA A 839 5.15 -10.44 -22.99
C ALA A 839 4.68 -11.91 -23.02
N TYR A 840 3.45 -12.17 -22.61
CA TYR A 840 2.88 -13.51 -22.66
C TYR A 840 2.98 -14.15 -24.05
N SER A 841 2.89 -15.46 -24.09
CA SER A 841 2.74 -16.20 -25.32
C SER A 841 1.42 -15.81 -26.04
N TYR A 842 1.35 -16.09 -27.31
CA TYR A 842 0.10 -15.97 -28.06
C TYR A 842 -0.15 -17.27 -28.83
N PRO A 843 -1.29 -17.93 -28.64
CA PRO A 843 -2.31 -17.70 -27.59
C PRO A 843 -1.75 -17.80 -26.16
N LEU A 844 -2.43 -17.23 -25.17
CA LEU A 844 -1.97 -17.14 -23.77
C LEU A 844 -1.68 -18.52 -23.17
N THR A 845 -2.52 -19.51 -23.49
CA THR A 845 -2.38 -20.90 -23.02
C THR A 845 -1.21 -21.65 -23.65
N TYR A 846 -0.62 -21.16 -24.75
CA TYR A 846 0.42 -21.86 -25.50
C TYR A 846 1.81 -21.61 -24.93
N THR A 847 2.35 -22.60 -24.24
CA THR A 847 3.61 -22.47 -23.52
C THR A 847 4.85 -22.38 -24.40
N LYS A 848 4.86 -23.05 -25.57
CA LYS A 848 6.02 -23.11 -26.49
C LYS A 848 6.19 -21.80 -27.26
N PHE A 849 6.53 -20.70 -26.60
CA PHE A 849 6.64 -19.37 -27.20
C PHE A 849 7.58 -19.32 -28.42
N TRP A 850 8.52 -20.28 -28.55
CA TRP A 850 9.48 -20.36 -29.64
C TRP A 850 8.91 -20.85 -30.96
N ASP A 851 7.78 -21.56 -30.97
CA ASP A 851 7.18 -22.15 -32.16
C ASP A 851 6.51 -21.12 -33.10
N GLY A 852 6.00 -20.06 -32.57
CA GLY A 852 5.83 -18.89 -33.40
C GLY A 852 4.48 -18.51 -33.93
N TYR A 853 3.43 -19.15 -33.75
CA TYR A 853 2.03 -18.76 -34.01
C TYR A 853 1.84 -17.34 -34.64
N GLY A 854 2.18 -17.16 -35.93
CA GLY A 854 2.10 -15.89 -36.63
C GLY A 854 3.03 -14.76 -36.13
N ILE A 855 3.95 -15.08 -35.19
CA ILE A 855 4.85 -14.12 -34.58
C ILE A 855 6.12 -13.98 -35.43
N THR A 856 6.32 -12.81 -36.02
CA THR A 856 7.45 -12.49 -36.87
C THR A 856 8.41 -11.52 -36.23
N ASN A 857 9.64 -11.43 -36.73
CA ASN A 857 10.61 -10.40 -36.34
C ASN A 857 10.45 -9.07 -37.09
N LYS A 858 9.42 -8.94 -37.93
CA LYS A 858 9.13 -7.74 -38.70
C LYS A 858 8.49 -6.66 -37.82
N SER A 859 8.64 -5.41 -38.20
CA SER A 859 8.08 -4.25 -37.46
C SER A 859 6.55 -4.19 -37.45
N ASP A 860 5.91 -4.91 -38.35
CA ASP A 860 4.45 -5.03 -38.52
C ASP A 860 3.86 -6.26 -37.83
N THR A 861 4.67 -7.07 -37.15
CA THR A 861 4.15 -8.23 -36.37
C THR A 861 2.94 -7.86 -35.54
N PRO A 862 1.85 -8.63 -35.54
CA PRO A 862 0.67 -8.34 -34.74
C PRO A 862 0.96 -8.37 -33.22
N TYR A 863 1.78 -9.32 -32.80
CA TYR A 863 2.11 -9.54 -31.39
C TYR A 863 3.62 -9.46 -31.15
N VAL A 864 4.00 -8.97 -29.97
CA VAL A 864 5.38 -9.08 -29.48
C VAL A 864 5.38 -9.87 -28.18
N THR A 865 5.89 -11.08 -28.27
CA THR A 865 6.07 -12.03 -27.17
C THR A 865 7.55 -12.15 -26.85
N MET A 866 7.93 -13.12 -26.01
CA MET A 866 9.35 -13.38 -25.77
C MET A 866 10.11 -13.83 -27.02
N LYS A 867 9.46 -14.43 -28.04
CA LYS A 867 10.09 -14.86 -29.30
C LYS A 867 10.72 -13.70 -30.06
N ASN A 868 10.02 -12.58 -30.14
CA ASN A 868 10.39 -11.43 -30.96
C ASN A 868 10.50 -10.12 -30.15
N LEU A 869 10.81 -10.19 -28.86
CA LEU A 869 10.87 -9.07 -27.92
C LEU A 869 11.72 -7.88 -28.41
N ASN A 870 12.74 -8.19 -29.23
CA ASN A 870 13.62 -7.17 -29.82
C ASN A 870 12.86 -6.21 -30.77
N VAL A 871 11.77 -6.61 -31.40
CA VAL A 871 10.97 -5.72 -32.25
C VAL A 871 10.52 -4.51 -31.47
N MET A 872 9.93 -4.72 -30.29
CA MET A 872 9.46 -3.66 -29.40
C MET A 872 10.63 -2.90 -28.78
N THR A 873 11.63 -3.59 -28.24
CA THR A 873 12.74 -2.92 -27.55
C THR A 873 13.60 -2.08 -28.49
N ASN A 874 13.81 -2.52 -29.73
CA ASN A 874 14.50 -1.74 -30.76
C ASN A 874 13.66 -0.52 -31.20
N TYR A 875 12.35 -0.70 -31.38
CA TYR A 875 11.44 0.42 -31.68
C TYR A 875 11.52 1.50 -30.59
N ILE A 876 11.41 1.09 -29.33
CA ILE A 876 11.46 2.03 -28.18
C ILE A 876 12.82 2.71 -28.14
N LYS A 877 13.91 1.95 -28.27
CA LYS A 877 15.28 2.49 -28.28
C LYS A 877 15.48 3.50 -29.41
N LYS A 878 15.03 3.18 -30.62
CA LYS A 878 15.16 4.06 -31.80
C LYS A 878 14.33 5.33 -31.65
N LYS A 879 13.10 5.23 -31.16
CA LYS A 879 12.14 6.35 -31.15
C LYS A 879 12.21 7.21 -29.88
N TYR A 880 12.47 6.62 -28.74
CA TYR A 880 12.40 7.28 -27.43
C TYR A 880 13.72 7.28 -26.65
N GLY A 881 14.70 6.52 -27.14
CA GLY A 881 16.03 6.43 -26.54
C GLY A 881 16.16 5.30 -25.51
N SER A 882 17.40 4.95 -25.19
CA SER A 882 17.73 3.87 -24.22
C SER A 882 17.45 4.25 -22.75
N SER A 883 17.08 5.50 -22.49
CA SER A 883 16.68 5.97 -21.15
C SER A 883 15.25 5.54 -20.76
N VAL A 884 14.43 5.09 -21.74
CA VAL A 884 13.16 4.41 -21.47
C VAL A 884 13.51 2.98 -21.05
N ARG A 885 13.18 2.65 -19.81
CA ARG A 885 13.45 1.31 -19.25
C ARG A 885 12.19 0.46 -19.35
N ILE A 886 12.37 -0.85 -19.44
CA ILE A 886 11.29 -1.81 -19.60
C ILE A 886 11.39 -2.84 -18.49
N ILE A 887 10.28 -3.11 -17.83
CA ILE A 887 10.11 -4.28 -16.97
C ILE A 887 9.09 -5.20 -17.63
N LEU A 888 9.39 -6.49 -17.65
CA LEU A 888 8.41 -7.52 -17.96
C LEU A 888 7.70 -7.83 -16.65
N SER A 889 6.58 -7.12 -16.41
CA SER A 889 5.94 -7.07 -15.08
C SER A 889 5.06 -8.26 -14.79
N GLU A 890 4.66 -8.97 -15.83
CA GLU A 890 3.78 -10.12 -15.70
C GLU A 890 4.08 -11.12 -16.84
N GLN A 891 4.58 -12.29 -16.48
CA GLN A 891 4.94 -13.37 -17.38
C GLN A 891 4.51 -14.69 -16.75
N GLY A 892 4.05 -15.62 -17.57
CA GLY A 892 3.69 -16.96 -17.10
C GLY A 892 3.68 -17.95 -18.26
N TYR A 893 3.86 -19.21 -17.93
CA TYR A 893 3.81 -20.33 -18.88
C TYR A 893 3.05 -21.47 -18.22
N SER A 894 2.00 -21.95 -18.86
CA SER A 894 1.18 -23.00 -18.30
C SER A 894 1.90 -24.36 -18.37
N SER A 895 1.86 -25.12 -17.27
CA SER A 895 2.33 -26.52 -17.26
C SER A 895 1.33 -27.49 -17.90
N HIS A 896 0.16 -27.03 -18.31
CA HIS A 896 -0.83 -27.84 -19.05
C HIS A 896 -0.22 -28.52 -20.28
N TRP A 897 0.74 -27.87 -20.93
CA TRP A 897 1.51 -28.42 -22.05
C TRP A 897 2.73 -29.25 -21.61
N GLY A 898 2.78 -29.67 -20.35
CA GLY A 898 3.88 -30.41 -19.73
C GLY A 898 4.86 -29.54 -18.96
N GLN A 899 5.31 -30.02 -17.81
CA GLN A 899 6.23 -29.31 -16.92
C GLN A 899 7.56 -28.97 -17.60
N ALA A 900 8.08 -29.87 -18.42
CA ALA A 900 9.31 -29.65 -19.17
C ALA A 900 9.19 -28.49 -20.19
N ASN A 901 8.02 -28.31 -20.81
CA ASN A 901 7.76 -27.17 -21.69
C ASN A 901 7.68 -25.87 -20.89
N GLN A 902 7.04 -25.89 -19.70
CA GLN A 902 6.99 -24.74 -18.80
C GLN A 902 8.40 -24.33 -18.38
N ALA A 903 9.22 -25.27 -17.94
CA ALA A 903 10.59 -25.05 -17.52
C ALA A 903 11.47 -24.53 -18.68
N ALA A 904 11.32 -25.11 -19.88
CA ALA A 904 12.01 -24.66 -21.10
C ALA A 904 11.64 -23.22 -21.47
N ALA A 905 10.33 -22.92 -21.44
CA ALA A 905 9.81 -21.58 -21.72
C ALA A 905 10.33 -20.54 -20.73
N LEU A 906 10.32 -20.88 -19.45
CA LEU A 906 10.80 -20.01 -18.38
C LEU A 906 12.30 -19.70 -18.53
N ALA A 907 13.14 -20.72 -18.74
CA ALA A 907 14.58 -20.55 -18.95
C ALA A 907 14.88 -19.69 -20.20
N GLY A 908 14.26 -20.03 -21.33
CA GLY A 908 14.47 -19.33 -22.58
C GLY A 908 14.08 -17.86 -22.52
N SER A 909 12.92 -17.59 -21.94
CA SER A 909 12.40 -16.24 -21.77
C SER A 909 13.25 -15.41 -20.82
N TYR A 910 13.66 -15.98 -19.70
CA TYR A 910 14.56 -15.28 -18.79
C TYR A 910 15.87 -14.90 -19.48
N TYR A 911 16.45 -15.80 -20.26
CA TYR A 911 17.72 -15.51 -20.95
C TYR A 911 17.57 -14.46 -22.05
N ILE A 912 16.45 -14.46 -22.76
CA ILE A 912 16.13 -13.37 -23.70
C ILE A 912 16.06 -12.04 -22.96
N ALA A 913 15.34 -11.99 -21.84
CA ALA A 913 15.25 -10.81 -21.00
C ALA A 913 16.62 -10.41 -20.41
N ALA A 914 17.39 -11.37 -19.89
CA ALA A 914 18.71 -11.13 -19.30
C ALA A 914 19.70 -10.53 -20.31
N CYS A 915 19.67 -11.03 -21.56
CA CYS A 915 20.55 -10.56 -22.63
C CYS A 915 20.08 -9.24 -23.28
N ASN A 916 18.84 -8.83 -23.09
CA ASN A 916 18.32 -7.58 -23.65
C ASN A 916 18.64 -6.39 -22.71
N PRO A 917 19.45 -5.41 -23.15
CA PRO A 917 19.87 -4.31 -22.29
C PRO A 917 18.76 -3.31 -21.95
N MET A 918 17.63 -3.33 -22.63
CA MET A 918 16.50 -2.45 -22.36
C MET A 918 15.62 -2.96 -21.21
N ILE A 919 15.69 -4.24 -20.87
CA ILE A 919 14.90 -4.89 -19.84
C ILE A 919 15.60 -4.77 -18.48
N ASP A 920 14.90 -4.33 -17.46
CA ASP A 920 15.39 -4.22 -16.08
C ASP A 920 14.91 -5.33 -15.16
N ALA A 921 13.72 -5.90 -15.38
CA ALA A 921 13.15 -7.00 -14.61
C ALA A 921 12.35 -7.95 -15.49
N PHE A 922 12.33 -9.23 -15.08
CA PHE A 922 11.51 -10.30 -15.61
C PHE A 922 10.76 -10.92 -14.42
N ILE A 923 9.51 -10.57 -14.26
CA ILE A 923 8.67 -10.93 -13.10
C ILE A 923 7.64 -11.95 -13.58
N ILE A 924 7.66 -13.13 -13.01
CA ILE A 924 6.67 -14.16 -13.33
C ILE A 924 5.45 -14.06 -12.42
N ARG A 925 4.31 -14.40 -12.99
CA ARG A 925 3.08 -14.75 -12.34
C ARG A 925 3.11 -16.27 -12.20
N SER A 926 3.08 -16.92 -11.20
CA SER A 926 2.85 -16.92 -9.83
C SER A 926 3.79 -17.95 -9.15
N TYR A 927 3.83 -18.00 -7.85
CA TYR A 927 4.58 -19.02 -7.11
C TYR A 927 3.81 -20.35 -7.11
N GLN A 928 2.54 -20.30 -6.79
CA GLN A 928 1.60 -21.42 -6.79
C GLN A 928 0.58 -21.26 -7.91
N ASP A 929 -0.03 -22.36 -8.31
CA ASP A 929 -1.18 -22.34 -9.22
C ASP A 929 -2.41 -21.72 -8.53
N HIS A 930 -3.15 -20.95 -9.30
CA HIS A 930 -4.44 -20.41 -8.85
C HIS A 930 -5.56 -21.29 -9.41
N PRO A 931 -6.45 -21.82 -8.58
CA PRO A 931 -7.49 -22.75 -9.04
C PRO A 931 -8.32 -22.25 -10.21
N GLU A 932 -8.72 -20.97 -10.20
CA GLU A 932 -9.49 -20.35 -11.28
C GLU A 932 -8.72 -20.26 -12.60
N GLU A 933 -7.41 -20.05 -12.53
CA GLU A 933 -6.54 -20.03 -13.71
C GLU A 933 -6.30 -21.44 -14.25
N VAL A 934 -6.14 -22.41 -13.36
CA VAL A 934 -5.98 -23.84 -13.72
C VAL A 934 -7.20 -24.33 -14.48
N ALA A 935 -8.41 -23.97 -14.05
CA ALA A 935 -9.67 -24.26 -14.74
C ALA A 935 -9.71 -23.70 -16.18
N GLN A 936 -8.94 -22.65 -16.46
CA GLN A 936 -8.78 -22.04 -17.78
C GLN A 936 -7.57 -22.58 -18.57
N GLY A 937 -6.91 -23.63 -18.11
CA GLY A 937 -5.70 -24.19 -18.71
C GLY A 937 -4.43 -23.36 -18.42
N LEU A 938 -4.45 -22.50 -17.40
CA LEU A 938 -3.39 -21.57 -17.06
C LEU A 938 -2.66 -21.98 -15.75
N SER A 939 -2.16 -23.22 -15.67
CA SER A 939 -1.34 -23.71 -14.55
C SER A 939 0.04 -23.03 -14.58
N MET A 940 0.10 -21.74 -14.21
CA MET A 940 1.29 -20.90 -14.33
C MET A 940 2.22 -20.95 -13.11
N GLY A 941 1.77 -21.50 -11.99
CA GLY A 941 2.58 -21.71 -10.79
C GLY A 941 3.81 -22.57 -11.06
N ILE A 942 4.85 -22.32 -10.29
CA ILE A 942 6.12 -23.04 -10.45
C ILE A 942 6.42 -24.02 -9.31
N LEU A 943 5.82 -23.82 -8.14
CA LEU A 943 6.05 -24.65 -6.95
C LEU A 943 5.70 -26.11 -7.21
N GLY A 944 6.57 -27.04 -6.79
CA GLY A 944 6.38 -28.46 -7.00
C GLY A 944 6.58 -28.95 -8.44
N LYS A 945 7.04 -28.10 -9.35
CA LYS A 945 7.25 -28.41 -10.77
C LYS A 945 8.71 -28.28 -11.18
N GLU A 946 9.10 -28.89 -12.31
CA GLU A 946 10.43 -28.72 -12.89
C GLU A 946 10.83 -27.25 -13.06
N ALA A 947 9.86 -26.40 -13.36
CA ALA A 947 10.04 -24.96 -13.51
C ALA A 947 10.58 -24.28 -12.24
N PHE A 948 10.31 -24.81 -11.06
CA PHE A 948 10.81 -24.27 -9.80
C PHE A 948 12.34 -24.38 -9.71
N THR A 949 12.87 -25.59 -9.92
CA THR A 949 14.33 -25.81 -9.92
C THR A 949 15.04 -24.99 -10.99
N VAL A 950 14.43 -24.89 -12.17
CA VAL A 950 14.93 -24.00 -13.23
C VAL A 950 14.94 -22.55 -12.76
N PHE A 951 13.84 -22.07 -12.21
CA PHE A 951 13.71 -20.68 -11.72
C PHE A 951 14.73 -20.34 -10.63
N GLN A 952 14.92 -21.25 -9.66
CA GLN A 952 15.96 -21.06 -8.64
C GLN A 952 17.34 -20.84 -9.23
N ASN A 953 17.71 -21.63 -10.25
CA ASN A 953 19.07 -21.76 -10.71
C ASN A 953 19.39 -21.01 -12.02
N MET A 954 18.40 -20.58 -12.80
CA MET A 954 18.58 -20.03 -14.15
C MET A 954 19.45 -18.77 -14.23
N ASP A 955 19.73 -18.09 -13.11
CA ASP A 955 20.54 -16.89 -13.03
C ASP A 955 21.82 -17.07 -12.21
N THR A 956 22.15 -18.30 -11.81
CA THR A 956 23.35 -18.66 -11.06
C THR A 956 24.51 -19.04 -12.00
N VAL A 957 25.72 -19.24 -11.44
CA VAL A 957 26.86 -19.73 -12.19
C VAL A 957 26.67 -21.13 -12.75
N GLN A 958 25.77 -21.90 -12.12
CA GLN A 958 25.42 -23.27 -12.53
C GLN A 958 24.21 -23.31 -13.48
N PHE A 959 23.70 -22.15 -13.93
CA PHE A 959 22.49 -22.08 -14.75
C PHE A 959 22.43 -23.10 -15.88
N TYR A 960 23.56 -23.35 -16.55
CA TYR A 960 23.64 -24.26 -17.70
C TYR A 960 23.33 -25.70 -17.28
N ARG A 961 23.83 -26.17 -16.12
CA ARG A 961 23.55 -27.53 -15.60
C ARG A 961 22.04 -27.75 -15.50
N TYR A 962 21.30 -26.80 -14.95
CA TYR A 962 19.87 -26.92 -14.72
C TYR A 962 19.00 -26.64 -15.94
N THR A 963 19.52 -25.99 -16.98
CA THR A 963 18.73 -25.60 -18.15
C THR A 963 19.15 -26.34 -19.44
N LYS A 964 20.29 -27.03 -19.46
CA LYS A 964 20.73 -27.79 -20.60
C LYS A 964 19.73 -28.86 -21.08
N PRO A 965 19.06 -29.63 -20.23
CA PRO A 965 18.07 -30.62 -20.65
C PRO A 965 16.97 -30.03 -21.55
N TYR A 966 16.56 -28.82 -21.28
CA TYR A 966 15.47 -28.14 -21.99
C TYR A 966 15.81 -27.61 -23.37
N LEU A 967 17.11 -27.62 -23.76
CA LEU A 967 17.52 -27.35 -25.14
C LEU A 967 16.88 -28.31 -26.12
N ARG A 968 16.76 -29.59 -25.73
CA ARG A 968 16.12 -30.63 -26.54
C ARG A 968 14.61 -30.38 -26.70
N ILE A 969 13.96 -29.91 -25.64
CA ILE A 969 12.54 -29.56 -25.65
C ILE A 969 12.26 -28.44 -26.66
N ILE A 970 13.18 -27.46 -26.75
CA ILE A 970 13.07 -26.35 -27.70
C ILE A 970 13.55 -26.73 -29.12
N GLY A 971 14.21 -27.90 -29.31
CA GLY A 971 14.76 -28.31 -30.58
C GLY A 971 16.06 -27.59 -30.97
N ILE A 972 16.85 -27.09 -30.00
CA ILE A 972 18.07 -26.34 -30.27
C ILE A 972 19.32 -26.97 -29.60
N LYS A 973 20.50 -26.81 -30.23
CA LYS A 973 21.75 -27.32 -29.68
C LYS A 973 22.38 -26.39 -28.63
N SER A 974 21.97 -25.11 -28.57
CA SER A 974 22.49 -24.14 -27.60
C SER A 974 21.56 -22.93 -27.46
N TRP A 975 21.57 -22.27 -26.31
CA TRP A 975 20.83 -21.02 -26.02
C TRP A 975 21.15 -19.89 -27.01
N LYS A 976 22.37 -19.90 -27.63
CA LYS A 976 22.76 -18.90 -28.62
C LYS A 976 21.84 -18.90 -29.86
N LYS A 977 21.21 -20.04 -30.18
CA LYS A 977 20.28 -20.15 -31.33
C LYS A 977 18.94 -19.48 -31.08
N LEU A 978 18.49 -19.45 -29.82
CA LEU A 978 17.22 -18.85 -29.43
C LEU A 978 17.35 -17.36 -29.02
N ILE A 979 18.49 -16.99 -28.46
CA ILE A 979 18.60 -15.73 -27.71
C ILE A 979 19.39 -14.71 -28.54
N PRO A 980 18.72 -13.63 -28.97
CA PRO A 980 19.38 -12.51 -29.62
C PRO A 980 20.46 -11.89 -28.72
N SER A 981 21.66 -11.65 -29.30
CA SER A 981 22.79 -11.07 -28.56
C SER A 981 23.19 -11.85 -27.28
N TYR A 982 23.10 -13.17 -27.33
CA TYR A 982 23.47 -14.06 -26.23
C TYR A 982 24.85 -13.76 -25.68
N LYS A 983 24.92 -13.53 -24.39
CA LYS A 983 26.19 -13.38 -23.64
C LYS A 983 26.02 -14.09 -22.29
N LYS A 984 26.76 -15.22 -22.11
CA LYS A 984 26.77 -15.99 -20.85
C LYS A 984 26.98 -15.06 -19.62
N SER A 985 27.92 -14.09 -19.74
CA SER A 985 28.22 -13.13 -18.69
C SER A 985 27.07 -12.17 -18.32
N ARG A 986 26.04 -12.04 -19.14
CA ARG A 986 24.84 -11.25 -18.78
C ARG A 986 23.86 -12.04 -17.95
N ILE A 987 23.85 -13.37 -18.05
CA ILE A 987 22.93 -14.25 -17.33
C ILE A 987 23.31 -14.30 -15.85
N TYR A 988 24.60 -14.45 -15.51
CA TYR A 988 25.08 -14.62 -14.14
C TYR A 988 26.06 -13.54 -13.66
N LYS A 989 26.30 -12.49 -14.45
CA LYS A 989 27.24 -11.41 -14.08
C LYS A 989 26.95 -10.74 -12.75
N MET A 990 25.72 -10.77 -12.34
CA MET A 990 25.24 -10.12 -11.12
C MET A 990 25.58 -10.88 -9.82
N TYR A 991 26.01 -12.15 -9.91
CA TYR A 991 26.39 -12.97 -8.75
C TYR A 991 27.86 -12.94 -8.38
N ARG A 992 28.71 -12.28 -9.19
CA ARG A 992 30.17 -12.26 -9.00
C ARG A 992 30.71 -11.22 -8.02
N LYS A 993 29.87 -10.58 -7.20
CA LYS A 993 30.36 -9.74 -6.10
C LYS A 993 29.73 -10.19 -4.80
N ASN A 994 30.38 -11.12 -4.17
CA ASN A 994 30.53 -11.18 -2.73
C ASN A 994 31.89 -10.62 -2.40
#